data_8ed2ca98b1b063ac9fcb80f223806e21
#
_entry.id   8ed2ca98b1b063ac9fcb80f223806e21
#
_cell.length_a   1.000
_cell.length_b   1.000
_cell.length_c   1.000
_cell.angle_alpha   90.00
_cell.angle_beta   90.00
_cell.angle_gamma   90.00
#
_symmetry.space_group_name_H-M   'P 1'
#
loop_
_entity.id
_entity.type
_entity.pdbx_description
1 polymer ?
#
loop_
_entity_poly.entity_id
_entity_poly.type
_entity_poly.pdbx_seq_one_letter_code
_entity_poly.pdbx_strand_id
1 'polypeptide(L)'
;KALQDVSFSSQAAVNLRLKDKSKAKWVMNLLAGGGISTHPDKGLWSGELFAMQMKKEWQNITLYKTNNTGKNLETEVNDFIAGKDPVKLEDYINVGNVSVPYLEKGRTLFNRSHLFSTGWLWGLKNEWEIRSQINYLNDRSTAEAETSTTYYRSVQDRIIHEEKQSVTHTDQLTAHFSVEANKEAFYLKNNLKTSLSWNDINISMQEDASGIMQQASQPQYKVSNDLQLIKRPGKWLFSFTALNEGQWRPQSLRVEWGNTIRQRTKDRYFYTHEEANLGIQWGRLNISLAGGGSALFRDFDSSLEGLPDSLGTMINALTTNYQSLQLTPKLEYKRKRWEGKLEAPLQYYHYSFAHAATNKHVYLFSPSAYFRWHTTPKLYLFLRAGLSTDPCDLHSLYNGLVMTDYRTLSRGLNEYAAVKSRFLSGGFNYKNPVKGLFTHVMVMRSWDDSDKQYGRDFSDKYIIGYYTHHPTTSNNWTIMGTVTSNLDFLHGMAGINVMYINSEQSMISENDRTSFRTGSLHTTGRINGRIGEILNWQYRVSYGWNRLDADEQVNRKLEQWCHSFAMTVVPVTRVNVQLAGEYYRNEVSENIFKDIVLLDAKCSYTLTPHTELSATLMNVFNRKKYSYTIYGQLSSVEHYRRIRGREFLLNLYVKL
;
A
#
# COMPACT_ATOMS: atom_id res chain seq x y z
N LYS A 1 -9.38 -23.27 -19.44
CA LYS A 1 -9.24 -24.26 -20.52
C LYS A 1 -8.02 -23.91 -21.38
N ALA A 2 -7.98 -22.78 -22.08
CA ALA A 2 -6.82 -22.35 -22.87
C ALA A 2 -5.55 -22.11 -22.02
N LEU A 3 -5.68 -21.86 -20.74
CA LEU A 3 -4.59 -21.60 -19.78
C LEU A 3 -4.05 -22.85 -19.10
N GLN A 4 -4.69 -23.99 -19.23
CA GLN A 4 -4.47 -25.18 -18.41
C GLN A 4 -3.06 -25.78 -18.50
N ASP A 5 -2.33 -25.51 -19.60
CA ASP A 5 -0.98 -26.04 -19.86
C ASP A 5 0.07 -24.95 -20.16
N VAL A 6 -0.28 -23.68 -19.89
CA VAL A 6 0.47 -22.52 -20.38
C VAL A 6 1.49 -22.01 -19.36
N SER A 7 1.26 -22.25 -18.08
CA SER A 7 2.20 -21.86 -17.03
C SER A 7 2.55 -23.06 -16.16
N PHE A 8 3.82 -23.14 -15.76
CA PHE A 8 4.26 -24.06 -14.71
C PHE A 8 3.70 -23.65 -13.31
N SER A 9 2.49 -23.10 -13.27
CA SER A 9 1.84 -22.72 -12.02
C SER A 9 1.54 -23.94 -11.17
N SER A 10 1.94 -23.89 -9.93
CA SER A 10 1.54 -24.85 -8.90
C SER A 10 0.20 -24.50 -8.24
N GLN A 11 -0.48 -23.46 -8.72
CA GLN A 11 -1.77 -23.04 -8.20
C GLN A 11 -2.91 -23.77 -8.89
N ALA A 12 -3.78 -24.39 -8.10
CA ALA A 12 -5.02 -24.98 -8.59
C ALA A 12 -6.17 -23.98 -8.37
N ALA A 13 -6.94 -23.73 -9.42
CA ALA A 13 -8.17 -22.96 -9.33
C ALA A 13 -9.36 -23.92 -9.25
N VAL A 14 -10.21 -23.73 -8.23
CA VAL A 14 -11.49 -24.46 -8.09
C VAL A 14 -12.60 -23.55 -8.59
N ASN A 15 -13.27 -23.97 -9.66
CA ASN A 15 -14.46 -23.27 -10.17
C ASN A 15 -15.72 -23.95 -9.63
N LEU A 16 -16.44 -23.27 -8.75
CA LEU A 16 -17.72 -23.75 -8.21
C LEU A 16 -18.85 -23.33 -9.16
N ARG A 17 -19.57 -24.31 -9.72
CA ARG A 17 -20.74 -24.06 -10.56
C ARG A 17 -22.01 -24.50 -9.87
N LEU A 18 -23.06 -23.66 -9.96
CA LEU A 18 -24.41 -24.05 -9.50
C LEU A 18 -24.94 -25.23 -10.33
N LYS A 19 -25.59 -26.17 -9.66
CA LYS A 19 -26.29 -27.27 -10.35
C LYS A 19 -27.44 -26.72 -11.21
N ASP A 20 -27.66 -27.32 -12.38
CA ASP A 20 -28.66 -26.85 -13.37
C ASP A 20 -30.09 -26.73 -12.84
N LYS A 21 -30.44 -27.44 -11.77
CA LYS A 21 -31.77 -27.44 -11.13
C LYS A 21 -31.86 -26.51 -9.90
N SER A 22 -30.83 -25.71 -9.58
CA SER A 22 -30.89 -24.81 -8.44
C SER A 22 -31.82 -23.63 -8.72
N LYS A 23 -32.86 -23.48 -7.88
CA LYS A 23 -33.75 -22.31 -7.90
C LYS A 23 -32.90 -21.06 -7.47
N ALA A 24 -33.36 -19.89 -7.91
CA ALA A 24 -32.79 -18.64 -7.45
C ALA A 24 -32.79 -18.58 -5.90
N LYS A 25 -31.62 -18.31 -5.32
CA LYS A 25 -31.49 -18.12 -3.87
C LYS A 25 -31.23 -16.65 -3.57
N TRP A 26 -31.98 -16.14 -2.61
CA TRP A 26 -31.70 -14.88 -1.96
C TRP A 26 -30.99 -15.16 -0.64
N VAL A 27 -29.98 -14.35 -0.35
CA VAL A 27 -29.33 -14.27 0.96
C VAL A 27 -29.31 -12.80 1.34
N MET A 28 -29.92 -12.48 2.44
CA MET A 28 -29.94 -11.12 2.97
C MET A 28 -29.44 -11.13 4.42
N ASN A 29 -28.61 -10.16 4.76
CA ASN A 29 -28.14 -9.95 6.11
C ASN A 29 -28.35 -8.48 6.48
N LEU A 30 -28.81 -8.24 7.68
CA LEU A 30 -28.98 -6.91 8.25
C LEU A 30 -28.20 -6.84 9.56
N LEU A 31 -27.40 -5.81 9.73
CA LEU A 31 -26.81 -5.43 11.00
C LEU A 31 -27.23 -4.00 11.32
N ALA A 32 -27.74 -3.80 12.52
CA ALA A 32 -28.04 -2.48 13.06
C ALA A 32 -27.46 -2.38 14.48
N GLY A 33 -26.71 -1.34 14.75
CA GLY A 33 -26.06 -1.11 16.03
C GLY A 33 -26.13 0.33 16.46
N GLY A 34 -26.23 0.50 17.77
CA GLY A 34 -26.19 1.81 18.43
C GLY A 34 -25.36 1.74 19.71
N GLY A 35 -24.78 2.86 20.11
CA GLY A 35 -23.92 2.89 21.28
C GLY A 35 -23.54 4.28 21.74
N ILE A 36 -22.62 4.31 22.70
CA ILE A 36 -22.13 5.54 23.31
C ILE A 36 -20.60 5.53 23.41
N SER A 37 -20.00 6.69 23.30
CA SER A 37 -18.58 6.90 23.42
C SER A 37 -18.26 7.99 24.44
N THR A 38 -17.07 7.92 25.04
CA THR A 38 -16.49 9.03 25.84
C THR A 38 -15.91 10.15 24.98
N HIS A 39 -15.96 10.03 23.65
CA HIS A 39 -15.61 11.06 22.69
C HIS A 39 -16.67 12.18 22.69
N PRO A 40 -16.35 13.44 22.25
CA PRO A 40 -17.33 14.53 22.11
C PRO A 40 -18.59 14.17 21.30
N ASP A 41 -18.45 13.37 20.23
CA ASP A 41 -19.57 12.73 19.52
C ASP A 41 -20.04 11.52 20.30
N LYS A 42 -20.91 11.73 21.28
CA LYS A 42 -21.32 10.69 22.26
C LYS A 42 -22.08 9.51 21.66
N GLY A 43 -22.77 9.68 20.53
CA GLY A 43 -23.56 8.63 19.88
C GLY A 43 -22.74 7.82 18.88
N LEU A 44 -22.80 6.49 18.99
CA LEU A 44 -22.22 5.55 18.03
C LEU A 44 -23.31 4.88 17.22
N TRP A 45 -23.02 4.58 15.94
CA TRP A 45 -23.86 3.74 15.11
C TRP A 45 -23.03 2.81 14.22
N SER A 46 -23.62 1.69 13.87
CA SER A 46 -23.14 0.80 12.82
C SER A 46 -24.35 0.20 12.09
N GLY A 47 -24.29 0.17 10.77
CA GLY A 47 -25.32 -0.42 9.93
C GLY A 47 -24.70 -1.17 8.77
N GLU A 48 -25.28 -2.35 8.45
CA GLU A 48 -24.89 -3.13 7.29
C GLU A 48 -26.13 -3.80 6.69
N LEU A 49 -26.33 -3.60 5.41
CA LEU A 49 -27.29 -4.32 4.60
C LEU A 49 -26.52 -5.06 3.51
N PHE A 50 -26.62 -6.37 3.50
CA PHE A 50 -26.06 -7.23 2.46
C PHE A 50 -27.18 -7.99 1.79
N ALA A 51 -27.24 -7.95 0.46
CA ALA A 51 -28.19 -8.71 -0.34
C ALA A 51 -27.42 -9.39 -1.50
N MET A 52 -27.63 -10.69 -1.64
CA MET A 52 -27.07 -11.47 -2.73
C MET A 52 -28.18 -12.28 -3.40
N GLN A 53 -28.23 -12.22 -4.71
CA GLN A 53 -29.09 -13.08 -5.50
C GLN A 53 -28.23 -13.90 -6.47
N MET A 54 -28.43 -15.20 -6.45
CA MET A 54 -27.71 -16.13 -7.34
C MET A 54 -28.70 -16.86 -8.23
N LYS A 55 -28.51 -16.71 -9.55
CA LYS A 55 -29.12 -17.51 -10.63
C LYS A 55 -28.03 -18.08 -11.49
N LYS A 56 -28.36 -19.07 -12.32
CA LYS A 56 -27.41 -19.68 -13.26
C LYS A 56 -26.85 -18.67 -14.27
N GLU A 57 -27.70 -17.78 -14.77
CA GLU A 57 -27.37 -16.85 -15.85
C GLU A 57 -26.86 -15.50 -15.35
N TRP A 58 -27.20 -15.13 -14.12
CA TRP A 58 -26.75 -13.88 -13.51
C TRP A 58 -26.69 -13.95 -11.99
N GLN A 59 -25.83 -13.16 -11.42
CA GLN A 59 -25.66 -13.00 -9.99
C GLN A 59 -25.54 -11.51 -9.65
N ASN A 60 -26.10 -11.13 -8.53
CA ASN A 60 -25.97 -9.78 -7.98
C ASN A 60 -25.54 -9.85 -6.53
N ILE A 61 -24.65 -8.96 -6.15
CA ILE A 61 -24.29 -8.70 -4.77
C ILE A 61 -24.41 -7.19 -4.56
N THR A 62 -25.23 -6.79 -3.60
CA THR A 62 -25.40 -5.39 -3.21
C THR A 62 -25.18 -5.27 -1.72
N LEU A 63 -24.41 -4.28 -1.34
CA LEU A 63 -24.12 -4.01 0.05
C LEU A 63 -24.17 -2.50 0.34
N TYR A 64 -24.70 -2.17 1.52
CA TYR A 64 -24.60 -0.83 2.07
C TYR A 64 -24.06 -0.94 3.50
N LYS A 65 -23.04 -0.14 3.81
CA LYS A 65 -22.46 -0.08 5.16
C LYS A 65 -22.35 1.35 5.63
N THR A 66 -22.58 1.57 6.90
CA THR A 66 -22.37 2.86 7.55
C THR A 66 -21.85 2.69 8.96
N ASN A 67 -20.94 3.53 9.38
CA ASN A 67 -20.49 3.52 10.77
C ASN A 67 -19.77 4.83 11.17
N ASN A 68 -19.67 5.05 12.49
CA ASN A 68 -18.77 6.01 13.11
C ASN A 68 -17.91 5.35 14.22
N THR A 69 -17.70 4.05 14.14
CA THR A 69 -17.06 3.21 15.17
C THR A 69 -15.57 2.96 14.93
N GLY A 70 -14.92 3.72 14.05
CA GLY A 70 -13.51 3.52 13.70
C GLY A 70 -13.26 2.39 12.67
N LYS A 71 -14.32 1.76 12.17
CA LYS A 71 -14.19 0.74 11.12
C LYS A 71 -13.94 1.43 9.78
N ASN A 72 -12.79 1.13 9.16
CA ASN A 72 -12.42 1.72 7.87
C ASN A 72 -13.14 1.00 6.73
N LEU A 73 -14.14 1.65 6.12
CA LEU A 73 -14.89 1.09 4.99
C LEU A 73 -14.13 1.14 3.66
N GLU A 74 -13.12 1.97 3.51
CA GLU A 74 -12.25 2.01 2.33
C GLU A 74 -11.60 0.64 2.05
N THR A 75 -11.15 -0.05 3.11
CA THR A 75 -10.54 -1.38 3.01
C THR A 75 -11.55 -2.50 2.66
N GLU A 76 -12.83 -2.20 2.73
CA GLU A 76 -13.91 -3.14 2.39
C GLU A 76 -14.42 -2.95 0.95
N VAL A 77 -13.94 -1.93 0.25
CA VAL A 77 -14.13 -1.79 -1.20
C VAL A 77 -13.36 -2.90 -1.89
N ASN A 78 -14.04 -4.03 -2.13
CA ASN A 78 -13.45 -5.16 -2.84
C ASN A 78 -13.30 -4.81 -4.32
N ASP A 79 -12.07 -4.68 -4.75
CA ASP A 79 -11.73 -4.55 -6.15
C ASP A 79 -11.53 -5.96 -6.74
N PHE A 80 -12.53 -6.50 -7.43
CA PHE A 80 -12.42 -7.83 -8.08
C PHE A 80 -11.42 -7.85 -9.23
N ILE A 81 -10.91 -6.68 -9.63
CA ILE A 81 -9.99 -6.50 -10.73
C ILE A 81 -8.77 -5.76 -10.18
N ALA A 82 -7.79 -6.52 -9.70
CA ALA A 82 -6.50 -5.96 -9.33
C ALA A 82 -5.78 -5.46 -10.59
N GLY A 83 -5.75 -4.15 -10.80
CA GLY A 83 -4.93 -3.48 -11.82
C GLY A 83 -3.55 -3.17 -11.27
N LYS A 84 -2.55 -3.10 -12.15
CA LYS A 84 -1.25 -2.49 -11.83
C LYS A 84 -1.33 -1.01 -12.20
N ASP A 85 -0.83 -0.15 -11.34
CA ASP A 85 -0.62 1.25 -11.68
C ASP A 85 0.71 1.39 -12.44
N PRO A 86 0.68 1.64 -13.76
CA PRO A 86 1.88 1.65 -14.59
C PRO A 86 2.73 2.90 -14.37
N VAL A 87 2.09 4.00 -14.00
CA VAL A 87 2.75 5.29 -13.75
C VAL A 87 2.81 5.53 -12.25
N LYS A 88 4.03 5.54 -11.70
CA LYS A 88 4.22 5.97 -10.31
C LYS A 88 3.95 7.47 -10.22
N LEU A 89 2.98 7.83 -9.42
CA LEU A 89 2.65 9.22 -9.14
C LEU A 89 2.91 9.49 -7.67
N GLU A 90 3.65 10.56 -7.41
CA GLU A 90 3.79 11.12 -6.09
C GLU A 90 2.78 12.27 -5.91
N ASP A 91 2.34 12.47 -4.68
CA ASP A 91 1.47 13.59 -4.37
C ASP A 91 2.28 14.86 -4.23
N TYR A 92 1.96 15.86 -5.06
CA TYR A 92 2.59 17.18 -4.97
C TYR A 92 2.19 17.93 -3.71
N ILE A 93 0.97 17.71 -3.25
CA ILE A 93 0.42 18.29 -2.03
C ILE A 93 0.26 17.17 -1.02
N ASN A 94 1.03 17.22 0.06
CA ASN A 94 1.03 16.20 1.11
C ASN A 94 0.78 16.85 2.48
N VAL A 95 -0.43 17.21 2.74
CA VAL A 95 -0.86 17.79 4.04
C VAL A 95 -1.19 16.70 5.08
N GLY A 96 -0.73 15.60 4.91
CA GLY A 96 -0.47 14.35 5.46
C GLY A 96 -1.22 13.73 6.62
N ASN A 97 -1.71 12.53 6.33
CA ASN A 97 -1.96 11.51 7.34
C ASN A 97 -0.67 10.72 7.63
N VAL A 98 -0.19 10.80 8.88
CA VAL A 98 0.95 9.99 9.30
C VAL A 98 0.45 8.62 9.72
N SER A 99 1.07 7.57 9.16
CA SER A 99 0.86 6.19 9.59
C SER A 99 1.21 6.02 11.07
N VAL A 100 0.40 5.28 11.82
CA VAL A 100 0.65 4.97 13.23
C VAL A 100 1.18 3.54 13.31
N PRO A 101 2.47 3.35 13.61
CA PRO A 101 3.07 2.03 13.67
C PRO A 101 2.43 1.18 14.78
N TYR A 102 2.27 -0.11 14.50
CA TYR A 102 1.81 -1.17 15.42
C TYR A 102 0.39 -1.03 15.98
N LEU A 103 -0.19 0.17 16.00
CA LEU A 103 -1.55 0.38 16.48
C LEU A 103 -2.57 0.08 15.37
N GLU A 104 -3.64 -0.62 15.71
CA GLU A 104 -4.72 -0.87 14.76
C GLU A 104 -5.35 0.45 14.29
N LYS A 105 -5.52 0.62 12.96
CA LYS A 105 -6.04 1.88 12.36
C LYS A 105 -7.37 2.30 12.98
N GLY A 106 -8.22 1.34 13.35
CA GLY A 106 -9.51 1.61 14.01
C GLY A 106 -9.39 2.39 15.32
N ARG A 107 -8.27 2.27 16.04
CA ARG A 107 -8.04 2.99 17.30
C ARG A 107 -7.85 4.51 17.12
N THR A 108 -7.38 4.94 15.96
CA THR A 108 -7.09 6.35 15.65
C THR A 108 -8.08 6.97 14.67
N LEU A 109 -8.98 6.17 14.10
CA LEU A 109 -9.92 6.63 13.08
C LEU A 109 -11.22 7.13 13.72
N PHE A 110 -11.43 8.44 13.69
CA PHE A 110 -12.68 9.09 14.08
C PHE A 110 -13.47 9.45 12.82
N ASN A 111 -14.23 8.47 12.33
CA ASN A 111 -14.90 8.56 11.03
C ASN A 111 -16.43 8.69 11.15
N ARG A 112 -17.02 9.10 10.04
CA ARG A 112 -18.45 8.95 9.69
C ARG A 112 -18.46 8.50 8.25
N SER A 113 -18.70 7.20 8.03
CA SER A 113 -18.50 6.59 6.72
C SER A 113 -19.77 5.95 6.21
N HIS A 114 -19.97 6.05 4.90
CA HIS A 114 -21.03 5.39 4.14
C HIS A 114 -20.40 4.72 2.92
N LEU A 115 -20.66 3.45 2.73
CA LEU A 115 -20.23 2.67 1.57
C LEU A 115 -21.44 2.02 0.92
N PHE A 116 -21.65 2.30 -0.35
CA PHE A 116 -22.54 1.56 -1.21
C PHE A 116 -21.74 0.78 -2.24
N SER A 117 -22.02 -0.49 -2.42
CA SER A 117 -21.38 -1.33 -3.44
C SER A 117 -22.43 -2.23 -4.09
N THR A 118 -22.42 -2.29 -5.41
CA THR A 118 -23.23 -3.26 -6.17
C THR A 118 -22.40 -3.89 -7.27
N GLY A 119 -22.47 -5.21 -7.35
CA GLY A 119 -21.76 -6.00 -8.34
C GLY A 119 -22.71 -6.93 -9.06
N TRP A 120 -22.54 -7.05 -10.37
CA TRP A 120 -23.33 -7.90 -11.25
C TRP A 120 -22.40 -8.81 -12.05
N LEU A 121 -22.82 -10.05 -12.21
CA LEU A 121 -22.18 -11.03 -13.07
C LEU A 121 -23.23 -11.66 -13.97
N TRP A 122 -22.99 -11.63 -15.27
CA TRP A 122 -23.85 -12.27 -16.28
C TRP A 122 -23.05 -13.33 -17.02
N GLY A 123 -23.49 -14.57 -16.93
CA GLY A 123 -23.02 -15.67 -17.76
C GLY A 123 -23.79 -15.70 -19.08
N LEU A 124 -23.12 -15.42 -20.16
CA LEU A 124 -23.70 -15.44 -21.49
C LEU A 124 -23.48 -16.81 -22.17
N LYS A 125 -24.12 -17.03 -23.32
CA LYS A 125 -23.90 -18.22 -24.14
C LYS A 125 -22.44 -18.27 -24.63
N ASN A 126 -21.96 -19.47 -24.93
CA ASN A 126 -20.61 -19.71 -25.46
C ASN A 126 -19.46 -19.26 -24.56
N GLU A 127 -19.61 -19.43 -23.23
CA GLU A 127 -18.54 -19.19 -22.25
C GLU A 127 -18.08 -17.70 -22.16
N TRP A 128 -18.96 -16.77 -22.50
CA TRP A 128 -18.77 -15.35 -22.23
C TRP A 128 -19.32 -14.99 -20.85
N GLU A 129 -18.61 -14.12 -20.17
CA GLU A 129 -19.00 -13.59 -18.87
C GLU A 129 -18.81 -12.07 -18.86
N ILE A 130 -19.81 -11.36 -18.35
CA ILE A 130 -19.74 -9.92 -18.14
C ILE A 130 -19.84 -9.68 -16.63
N ARG A 131 -18.97 -8.83 -16.12
CA ARG A 131 -19.00 -8.37 -14.72
C ARG A 131 -19.06 -6.84 -14.72
N SER A 132 -19.88 -6.29 -13.83
CA SER A 132 -19.82 -4.87 -13.50
C SER A 132 -19.86 -4.70 -11.99
N GLN A 133 -19.18 -3.68 -11.52
CA GLN A 133 -19.18 -3.30 -10.11
C GLN A 133 -19.14 -1.78 -10.00
N ILE A 134 -19.96 -1.23 -9.11
CA ILE A 134 -19.96 0.19 -8.77
C ILE A 134 -19.84 0.29 -7.27
N ASN A 135 -18.89 1.09 -6.79
CA ASN A 135 -18.72 1.41 -5.38
C ASN A 135 -18.75 2.92 -5.19
N TYR A 136 -19.45 3.38 -4.19
CA TYR A 136 -19.42 4.77 -3.74
C TYR A 136 -19.11 4.80 -2.25
N LEU A 137 -18.05 5.50 -1.89
CA LEU A 137 -17.63 5.76 -0.52
C LEU A 137 -17.74 7.26 -0.24
N ASN A 138 -18.44 7.60 0.82
CA ASN A 138 -18.39 8.92 1.45
C ASN A 138 -17.83 8.75 2.85
N ASP A 139 -16.73 9.41 3.15
CA ASP A 139 -16.05 9.35 4.45
C ASP A 139 -15.71 10.74 4.94
N ARG A 140 -16.02 11.00 6.19
CA ARG A 140 -15.54 12.18 6.91
C ARG A 140 -14.77 11.70 8.12
N SER A 141 -13.50 12.05 8.22
CA SER A 141 -12.64 11.68 9.32
C SER A 141 -12.01 12.89 9.99
N THR A 142 -11.78 12.77 11.30
CA THR A 142 -11.07 13.78 12.09
C THR A 142 -9.86 13.15 12.76
N ALA A 143 -8.79 13.93 12.92
CA ALA A 143 -7.60 13.50 13.66
C ALA A 143 -7.02 14.66 14.47
N GLU A 144 -6.52 14.35 15.66
CA GLU A 144 -5.78 15.26 16.52
C GLU A 144 -4.41 14.67 16.79
N ALA A 145 -3.38 15.48 16.66
CA ALA A 145 -2.00 15.07 16.88
C ALA A 145 -1.16 16.25 17.40
N GLU A 146 -0.23 15.90 18.26
CA GLU A 146 0.89 16.77 18.63
C GLU A 146 2.14 16.12 18.02
N THR A 147 3.03 16.92 17.43
CA THR A 147 4.30 16.43 16.87
C THR A 147 5.45 17.30 17.32
N SER A 148 6.60 16.65 17.59
CA SER A 148 7.87 17.33 17.80
C SER A 148 8.86 16.78 16.79
N THR A 149 9.21 17.60 15.81
CA THR A 149 10.15 17.20 14.75
C THR A 149 11.52 17.79 15.05
N THR A 150 12.53 16.92 15.16
CA THR A 150 13.93 17.32 15.25
C THR A 150 14.63 17.03 13.94
N TYR A 151 15.18 18.06 13.30
CA TYR A 151 16.05 17.94 12.15
C TYR A 151 17.51 18.01 12.62
N TYR A 152 18.27 16.94 12.36
CA TYR A 152 19.69 16.86 12.71
C TYR A 152 20.49 17.63 11.66
N ARG A 153 21.24 18.62 12.10
CA ARG A 153 22.02 19.53 11.27
C ARG A 153 23.47 19.58 11.76
N SER A 154 24.38 19.95 10.89
CA SER A 154 25.83 20.05 11.19
C SER A 154 26.16 21.12 12.24
N VAL A 155 25.40 22.21 12.29
CA VAL A 155 25.65 23.33 13.21
C VAL A 155 24.81 23.23 14.50
N GLN A 156 23.50 23.15 14.35
CA GLN A 156 22.55 23.06 15.47
C GLN A 156 21.24 22.39 15.00
N ASP A 157 20.75 21.47 15.81
CA ASP A 157 19.46 20.82 15.55
C ASP A 157 18.33 21.85 15.55
N ARG A 158 17.38 21.64 14.63
CA ARG A 158 16.14 22.43 14.57
C ARG A 158 14.99 21.62 15.08
N ILE A 159 14.33 22.10 16.12
CA ILE A 159 13.15 21.46 16.73
C ILE A 159 11.92 22.29 16.38
N ILE A 160 10.85 21.62 16.00
CA ILE A 160 9.57 22.19 15.62
C ILE A 160 8.46 21.47 16.38
N HIS A 161 7.67 22.22 17.16
CA HIS A 161 6.51 21.69 17.88
C HIS A 161 5.23 22.14 17.20
N GLU A 162 4.33 21.21 16.95
CA GLU A 162 3.06 21.43 16.26
C GLU A 162 1.92 20.74 16.99
N GLU A 163 0.84 21.46 17.24
CA GLU A 163 -0.47 20.90 17.60
C GLU A 163 -1.39 20.98 16.40
N LYS A 164 -1.98 19.87 15.99
CA LYS A 164 -2.68 19.74 14.72
C LYS A 164 -4.03 19.10 14.88
N GLN A 165 -5.06 19.74 14.35
CA GLN A 165 -6.40 19.19 14.18
C GLN A 165 -6.73 19.14 12.69
N SER A 166 -7.11 17.97 12.18
CA SER A 166 -7.47 17.80 10.78
C SER A 166 -8.89 17.25 10.62
N VAL A 167 -9.58 17.75 9.61
CA VAL A 167 -10.85 17.22 9.12
C VAL A 167 -10.67 16.88 7.65
N THR A 168 -10.85 15.62 7.32
CA THR A 168 -10.78 15.13 5.94
C THR A 168 -12.15 14.68 5.49
N HIS A 169 -12.56 15.10 4.31
CA HIS A 169 -13.77 14.65 3.63
C HIS A 169 -13.38 13.99 2.32
N THR A 170 -13.75 12.74 2.14
CA THR A 170 -13.44 11.94 0.97
C THR A 170 -14.71 11.41 0.34
N ASP A 171 -14.93 11.73 -0.94
CA ASP A 171 -15.91 11.10 -1.80
C ASP A 171 -15.17 10.31 -2.87
N GLN A 172 -15.53 9.03 -3.04
CA GLN A 172 -14.90 8.17 -4.02
C GLN A 172 -15.95 7.35 -4.77
N LEU A 173 -15.93 7.43 -6.09
CA LEU A 173 -16.74 6.61 -6.97
C LEU A 173 -15.82 5.74 -7.84
N THR A 174 -15.99 4.42 -7.75
CA THR A 174 -15.29 3.48 -8.63
C THR A 174 -16.29 2.66 -9.42
N ALA A 175 -16.05 2.52 -10.73
CA ALA A 175 -16.83 1.68 -11.61
C ALA A 175 -15.90 0.74 -12.37
N HIS A 176 -16.24 -0.54 -12.38
CA HIS A 176 -15.53 -1.60 -13.08
C HIS A 176 -16.46 -2.29 -14.04
N PHE A 177 -15.96 -2.53 -15.23
CA PHE A 177 -16.63 -3.34 -16.23
C PHE A 177 -15.64 -4.33 -16.84
N SER A 178 -15.97 -5.62 -16.82
CA SER A 178 -15.10 -6.68 -17.33
C SER A 178 -15.88 -7.58 -18.27
N VAL A 179 -15.27 -7.90 -19.40
CA VAL A 179 -15.74 -8.90 -20.35
C VAL A 179 -14.71 -10.01 -20.41
N GLU A 180 -15.11 -11.24 -20.18
CA GLU A 180 -14.24 -12.40 -20.22
C GLU A 180 -14.82 -13.50 -21.12
N ALA A 181 -13.96 -14.12 -21.94
CA ALA A 181 -14.26 -15.33 -22.70
C ALA A 181 -13.16 -16.36 -22.46
N ASN A 182 -13.52 -17.53 -21.92
CA ASN A 182 -12.57 -18.60 -21.63
C ASN A 182 -12.90 -19.84 -22.46
N LYS A 183 -12.56 -19.78 -23.75
CA LYS A 183 -12.81 -20.83 -24.75
C LYS A 183 -11.61 -21.78 -24.88
N GLU A 184 -11.80 -22.89 -25.54
CA GLU A 184 -10.68 -23.81 -25.88
C GLU A 184 -9.71 -23.16 -26.86
N ALA A 185 -10.23 -22.39 -27.83
CA ALA A 185 -9.42 -21.75 -28.86
C ALA A 185 -8.68 -20.49 -28.39
N PHE A 186 -9.23 -19.77 -27.41
CA PHE A 186 -8.65 -18.54 -26.90
C PHE A 186 -9.19 -18.18 -25.52
N TYR A 187 -8.40 -17.39 -24.80
CA TYR A 187 -8.81 -16.63 -23.62
C TYR A 187 -8.75 -15.15 -23.96
N LEU A 188 -9.83 -14.42 -23.66
CA LEU A 188 -9.89 -12.97 -23.78
C LEU A 188 -10.46 -12.38 -22.49
N LYS A 189 -9.80 -11.36 -21.97
CA LYS A 189 -10.30 -10.55 -20.86
C LYS A 189 -10.06 -9.10 -21.14
N ASN A 190 -11.09 -8.28 -21.00
CA ASN A 190 -10.98 -6.84 -21.08
C ASN A 190 -11.60 -6.21 -19.85
N ASN A 191 -10.85 -5.35 -19.17
CA ASN A 191 -11.24 -4.66 -17.95
C ASN A 191 -11.22 -3.16 -18.20
N LEU A 192 -12.33 -2.49 -17.95
CA LEU A 192 -12.44 -1.04 -17.92
C LEU A 192 -12.67 -0.61 -16.47
N LYS A 193 -11.81 0.26 -15.95
CA LYS A 193 -11.90 0.82 -14.62
C LYS A 193 -11.96 2.33 -14.66
N THR A 194 -12.91 2.92 -13.96
CA THR A 194 -13.02 4.35 -13.71
C THR A 194 -12.93 4.59 -12.19
N SER A 195 -12.10 5.53 -11.79
CA SER A 195 -11.96 5.95 -10.39
C SER A 195 -12.00 7.47 -10.33
N LEU A 196 -12.99 7.98 -9.62
CA LEU A 196 -13.17 9.41 -9.37
C LEU A 196 -13.08 9.61 -7.85
N SER A 197 -12.22 10.51 -7.41
CA SER A 197 -12.02 10.79 -6.00
C SER A 197 -11.96 12.31 -5.78
N TRP A 198 -12.61 12.76 -4.73
CA TRP A 198 -12.56 14.13 -4.22
C TRP A 198 -12.13 14.06 -2.77
N ASN A 199 -11.03 14.70 -2.44
CA ASN A 199 -10.47 14.68 -1.10
C ASN A 199 -10.19 16.11 -0.66
N ASP A 200 -10.98 16.60 0.30
CA ASP A 200 -10.86 17.93 0.88
C ASP A 200 -10.36 17.82 2.32
N ILE A 201 -9.27 18.51 2.62
CA ILE A 201 -8.56 18.43 3.90
C ILE A 201 -8.47 19.83 4.48
N ASN A 202 -9.00 20.01 5.68
CA ASN A 202 -8.90 21.24 6.45
C ASN A 202 -8.08 20.96 7.72
N ILE A 203 -7.01 21.74 7.92
CA ILE A 203 -6.10 21.59 9.05
C ILE A 203 -6.02 22.92 9.76
N SER A 204 -6.31 22.92 11.04
CA SER A 204 -5.98 23.98 11.98
C SER A 204 -4.82 23.50 12.83
N MET A 205 -3.76 24.28 12.90
CA MET A 205 -2.58 23.94 13.68
C MET A 205 -2.02 25.15 14.40
N GLN A 206 -1.31 24.87 15.48
CA GLN A 206 -0.56 25.85 16.24
C GLN A 206 0.90 25.41 16.25
N GLU A 207 1.77 26.33 15.89
CA GLU A 207 3.22 26.21 16.01
C GLU A 207 3.70 27.31 16.94
N ASP A 208 4.19 26.92 18.13
CA ASP A 208 4.50 27.84 19.22
C ASP A 208 3.33 28.80 19.50
N ALA A 209 3.50 30.12 19.22
CA ALA A 209 2.48 31.13 19.37
C ALA A 209 1.70 31.47 18.08
N SER A 210 2.01 30.82 16.95
CA SER A 210 1.47 31.13 15.63
C SER A 210 0.36 30.17 15.23
N GLY A 211 -0.84 30.69 14.95
CA GLY A 211 -1.93 29.92 14.36
C GLY A 211 -1.72 29.77 12.84
N ILE A 212 -1.91 28.57 12.32
CA ILE A 212 -1.76 28.24 10.91
C ILE A 212 -3.00 27.47 10.44
N MET A 213 -3.55 27.88 9.30
CA MET A 213 -4.63 27.15 8.64
C MET A 213 -4.18 26.63 7.29
N GLN A 214 -4.48 25.37 6.99
CA GLN A 214 -4.26 24.75 5.70
C GLN A 214 -5.57 24.19 5.15
N GLN A 215 -5.84 24.45 3.89
CA GLN A 215 -6.96 23.90 3.15
C GLN A 215 -6.42 23.28 1.86
N ALA A 216 -6.54 21.97 1.71
CA ALA A 216 -6.15 21.26 0.50
C ALA A 216 -7.36 20.63 -0.15
N SER A 217 -7.45 20.75 -1.48
CA SER A 217 -8.40 20.04 -2.30
C SER A 217 -7.63 19.19 -3.31
N GLN A 218 -7.87 17.89 -3.34
CA GLN A 218 -7.09 16.91 -4.08
C GLN A 218 -7.99 15.99 -4.92
N PRO A 219 -8.74 16.53 -5.90
CA PRO A 219 -9.51 15.69 -6.81
C PRO A 219 -8.59 14.88 -7.73
N GLN A 220 -9.04 13.66 -8.05
CA GLN A 220 -8.36 12.74 -8.95
C GLN A 220 -9.38 12.01 -9.83
N TYR A 221 -9.16 12.04 -11.13
CA TYR A 221 -10.00 11.39 -12.13
C TYR A 221 -9.15 10.46 -12.97
N LYS A 222 -9.46 9.16 -12.93
CA LYS A 222 -8.67 8.12 -13.59
C LYS A 222 -9.56 7.16 -14.36
N VAL A 223 -9.16 6.83 -15.58
CA VAL A 223 -9.77 5.79 -16.41
C VAL A 223 -8.67 4.88 -16.94
N SER A 224 -8.82 3.57 -16.77
CA SER A 224 -7.88 2.59 -17.32
C SER A 224 -8.60 1.45 -18.01
N ASN A 225 -8.01 0.96 -19.09
CA ASN A 225 -8.45 -0.22 -19.84
C ASN A 225 -7.29 -1.22 -19.94
N ASP A 226 -7.53 -2.46 -19.55
CA ASP A 226 -6.58 -3.57 -19.60
C ASP A 226 -7.18 -4.71 -20.43
N LEU A 227 -6.57 -5.00 -21.58
CA LEU A 227 -6.94 -6.07 -22.50
C LEU A 227 -5.89 -7.18 -22.44
N GLN A 228 -6.35 -8.41 -22.30
CA GLN A 228 -5.53 -9.60 -22.40
C GLN A 228 -6.15 -10.59 -23.39
N LEU A 229 -5.36 -11.03 -24.36
CA LEU A 229 -5.71 -12.07 -25.31
C LEU A 229 -4.64 -13.17 -25.27
N ILE A 230 -5.06 -14.43 -25.14
CA ILE A 230 -4.17 -15.60 -25.20
C ILE A 230 -4.73 -16.59 -26.20
N LYS A 231 -3.88 -17.07 -27.11
CA LYS A 231 -4.19 -18.11 -28.08
C LYS A 231 -3.10 -19.17 -28.09
N ARG A 232 -3.47 -20.41 -28.40
CA ARG A 232 -2.54 -21.52 -28.52
C ARG A 232 -2.66 -22.22 -29.87
N PRO A 233 -2.10 -21.64 -30.96
CA PRO A 233 -2.07 -22.27 -32.26
C PRO A 233 -1.02 -23.41 -32.27
N GLY A 234 -1.47 -24.66 -32.09
CA GLY A 234 -0.58 -25.84 -32.07
C GLY A 234 0.38 -25.84 -30.87
N LYS A 235 1.69 -25.80 -31.15
CA LYS A 235 2.77 -25.82 -30.15
C LYS A 235 3.15 -24.39 -29.66
N TRP A 236 2.62 -23.35 -30.29
CA TRP A 236 2.93 -21.99 -29.99
C TRP A 236 1.96 -21.43 -28.97
N LEU A 237 2.46 -20.60 -28.10
CA LEU A 237 1.68 -19.76 -27.21
C LEU A 237 1.81 -18.31 -27.64
N PHE A 238 0.70 -17.71 -28.02
CA PHE A 238 0.61 -16.29 -28.30
C PHE A 238 -0.16 -15.61 -27.18
N SER A 239 0.39 -14.52 -26.63
CA SER A 239 -0.35 -13.62 -25.75
C SER A 239 -0.17 -12.17 -26.18
N PHE A 240 -1.23 -11.41 -26.09
CA PHE A 240 -1.24 -9.97 -26.33
C PHE A 240 -1.87 -9.28 -25.11
N THR A 241 -1.24 -8.23 -24.64
CA THR A 241 -1.74 -7.36 -23.58
C THR A 241 -1.69 -5.92 -24.05
N ALA A 242 -2.73 -5.14 -23.73
CA ALA A 242 -2.76 -3.71 -23.96
C ALA A 242 -3.33 -3.00 -22.74
N LEU A 243 -2.58 -2.05 -22.22
CA LEU A 243 -2.97 -1.21 -21.09
C LEU A 243 -3.02 0.24 -21.52
N ASN A 244 -4.19 0.87 -21.35
CA ASN A 244 -4.38 2.29 -21.59
C ASN A 244 -4.85 2.97 -20.31
N GLU A 245 -4.27 4.10 -19.95
CA GLU A 245 -4.61 4.81 -18.72
C GLU A 245 -4.57 6.32 -18.95
N GLY A 246 -5.64 6.99 -18.56
CA GLY A 246 -5.72 8.45 -18.54
C GLY A 246 -6.01 8.94 -17.13
N GLN A 247 -5.33 9.99 -16.71
CA GLN A 247 -5.53 10.60 -15.39
C GLN A 247 -5.44 12.12 -15.46
N TRP A 248 -6.26 12.77 -14.63
CA TRP A 248 -6.24 14.21 -14.39
C TRP A 248 -6.36 14.50 -12.91
N ARG A 249 -5.42 15.32 -12.36
CA ARG A 249 -5.34 15.71 -10.94
C ARG A 249 -5.18 17.23 -10.79
N PRO A 250 -6.26 18.01 -10.78
CA PRO A 250 -6.22 19.43 -10.44
C PRO A 250 -6.26 19.58 -8.91
N GLN A 251 -5.13 19.91 -8.29
CA GLN A 251 -5.02 20.02 -6.84
C GLN A 251 -4.72 21.45 -6.40
N SER A 252 -5.09 21.80 -5.19
CA SER A 252 -4.81 23.11 -4.61
C SER A 252 -4.52 23.02 -3.11
N LEU A 253 -3.64 23.89 -2.64
CA LEU A 253 -3.33 24.10 -1.24
C LEU A 253 -3.38 25.61 -0.95
N ARG A 254 -4.13 25.99 0.07
CA ARG A 254 -4.15 27.31 0.65
C ARG A 254 -3.61 27.27 2.05
N VAL A 255 -2.64 28.12 2.35
CA VAL A 255 -2.02 28.24 3.67
C VAL A 255 -2.20 29.68 4.16
N GLU A 256 -2.68 29.82 5.37
CA GLU A 256 -2.77 31.10 6.09
C GLU A 256 -1.78 31.06 7.26
N TRP A 257 -0.66 31.77 7.12
CA TRP A 257 0.41 31.87 8.10
C TRP A 257 0.99 33.28 8.12
N GLY A 258 0.25 34.21 8.71
CA GLY A 258 0.51 35.67 8.65
C GLY A 258 0.09 36.26 7.30
N ASN A 259 0.45 35.71 6.20
CA ASN A 259 -0.01 35.98 4.84
C ASN A 259 -0.73 34.77 4.23
N THR A 260 -1.41 34.99 3.13
CA THR A 260 -2.06 33.88 2.38
C THR A 260 -1.15 33.39 1.27
N ILE A 261 -0.82 32.10 1.30
CA ILE A 261 -0.06 31.40 0.26
C ILE A 261 -1.01 30.47 -0.48
N ARG A 262 -0.90 30.39 -1.81
CA ARG A 262 -1.74 29.53 -2.65
C ARG A 262 -0.87 28.73 -3.61
N GLN A 263 -0.93 27.41 -3.51
CA GLN A 263 -0.39 26.47 -4.47
C GLN A 263 -1.52 25.90 -5.30
N ARG A 264 -1.36 25.85 -6.62
CA ARG A 264 -2.23 25.12 -7.53
C ARG A 264 -1.34 24.21 -8.37
N THR A 265 -1.81 22.97 -8.59
CA THR A 265 -1.16 22.02 -9.50
C THR A 265 -2.20 21.41 -10.41
N LYS A 266 -1.83 21.16 -11.66
CA LYS A 266 -2.62 20.41 -12.64
C LYS A 266 -1.69 19.41 -13.26
N ASP A 267 -1.93 18.13 -13.02
CA ASP A 267 -1.19 17.03 -13.58
C ASP A 267 -2.13 16.15 -14.38
N ARG A 268 -1.87 16.01 -15.66
CA ARG A 268 -2.65 15.17 -16.56
C ARG A 268 -1.73 14.32 -17.41
N TYR A 269 -2.11 13.06 -17.58
CA TYR A 269 -1.38 12.19 -18.49
C TYR A 269 -2.28 11.21 -19.20
N PHE A 270 -1.76 10.73 -20.32
CA PHE A 270 -2.22 9.54 -21.02
C PHE A 270 -1.03 8.57 -21.18
N TYR A 271 -1.22 7.34 -20.76
CA TYR A 271 -0.23 6.26 -20.87
C TYR A 271 -0.83 5.11 -21.66
N THR A 272 -0.04 4.54 -22.57
CA THR A 272 -0.38 3.32 -23.30
C THR A 272 0.80 2.36 -23.31
N HIS A 273 0.52 1.06 -23.21
CA HIS A 273 1.50 -0.02 -23.28
C HIS A 273 0.89 -1.23 -23.96
N GLU A 274 1.48 -1.68 -25.04
CA GLU A 274 1.12 -2.89 -25.76
C GLU A 274 2.28 -3.87 -25.79
N GLU A 275 2.02 -5.13 -25.48
CA GLU A 275 3.00 -6.21 -25.53
C GLU A 275 2.41 -7.44 -26.19
N ALA A 276 3.12 -7.99 -27.18
CA ALA A 276 2.87 -9.29 -27.77
C ALA A 276 3.98 -10.25 -27.36
N ASN A 277 3.61 -11.43 -26.91
CA ASN A 277 4.56 -12.49 -26.53
C ASN A 277 4.28 -13.75 -27.32
N LEU A 278 5.33 -14.31 -27.92
CA LEU A 278 5.31 -15.58 -28.62
C LEU A 278 6.23 -16.55 -27.92
N GLY A 279 5.69 -17.70 -27.52
CA GLY A 279 6.43 -18.74 -26.80
C GLY A 279 6.27 -20.11 -27.45
N ILE A 280 7.28 -20.95 -27.28
CA ILE A 280 7.26 -22.36 -27.69
C ILE A 280 7.85 -23.22 -26.58
N GLN A 281 7.19 -24.33 -26.31
CA GLN A 281 7.72 -25.33 -25.40
C GLN A 281 8.45 -26.41 -26.19
N TRP A 282 9.76 -26.56 -25.94
CA TRP A 282 10.60 -27.59 -26.52
C TRP A 282 11.11 -28.54 -25.43
N GLY A 283 10.38 -29.61 -25.23
CA GLY A 283 10.68 -30.55 -24.14
C GLY A 283 10.56 -29.90 -22.76
N ARG A 284 11.69 -29.68 -22.11
CA ARG A 284 11.80 -29.09 -20.77
C ARG A 284 12.14 -27.58 -20.80
N LEU A 285 12.30 -27.06 -21.99
CA LEU A 285 12.68 -25.71 -22.24
C LEU A 285 11.46 -24.93 -22.75
N ASN A 286 11.18 -23.78 -22.15
CA ASN A 286 10.22 -22.83 -22.66
C ASN A 286 11.00 -21.60 -23.12
N ILE A 287 10.88 -21.30 -24.42
CA ILE A 287 11.52 -20.15 -25.04
C ILE A 287 10.42 -19.20 -25.45
N SER A 288 10.50 -17.95 -25.03
CA SER A 288 9.56 -16.92 -25.47
C SER A 288 10.26 -15.60 -25.78
N LEU A 289 9.64 -14.87 -26.69
CA LEU A 289 10.04 -13.53 -27.07
C LEU A 289 8.85 -12.61 -26.91
N ALA A 290 8.97 -11.64 -26.01
CA ALA A 290 8.00 -10.57 -25.88
C ALA A 290 8.53 -9.32 -26.57
N GLY A 291 7.69 -8.70 -27.39
CA GLY A 291 7.95 -7.42 -28.04
C GLY A 291 6.82 -6.46 -27.75
N GLY A 292 7.14 -5.21 -27.43
CA GLY A 292 6.13 -4.23 -27.08
C GLY A 292 6.62 -2.80 -27.15
N GLY A 293 5.70 -1.88 -26.88
CA GLY A 293 5.99 -0.47 -26.79
C GLY A 293 5.15 0.19 -25.73
N SER A 294 5.61 1.33 -25.24
CA SER A 294 4.79 2.21 -24.39
C SER A 294 5.00 3.66 -24.76
N ALA A 295 3.98 4.47 -24.51
CA ALA A 295 4.06 5.92 -24.64
C ALA A 295 3.41 6.58 -23.44
N LEU A 296 4.01 7.66 -22.96
CA LEU A 296 3.46 8.55 -21.96
C LEU A 296 3.45 9.97 -22.52
N PHE A 297 2.28 10.60 -22.43
CA PHE A 297 2.07 12.01 -22.70
C PHE A 297 1.61 12.66 -21.42
N ARG A 298 2.39 13.62 -20.89
CA ARG A 298 2.10 14.22 -19.59
C ARG A 298 2.34 15.71 -19.60
N ASP A 299 1.38 16.46 -19.07
CA ASP A 299 1.49 17.89 -18.79
C ASP A 299 1.35 18.14 -17.29
N PHE A 300 2.28 18.91 -16.77
CA PHE A 300 2.30 19.38 -15.39
C PHE A 300 2.41 20.89 -15.33
N ASP A 301 1.36 21.53 -14.83
CA ASP A 301 1.32 22.97 -14.56
C ASP A 301 1.26 23.21 -13.06
N SER A 302 2.04 24.14 -12.53
CA SER A 302 1.89 24.61 -11.16
C SER A 302 2.12 26.11 -11.02
N SER A 303 1.41 26.72 -10.07
CA SER A 303 1.62 28.11 -9.66
C SER A 303 1.61 28.23 -8.14
N LEU A 304 2.53 28.98 -7.60
CA LEU A 304 2.70 29.26 -6.18
C LEU A 304 2.71 30.79 -5.99
N GLU A 305 1.77 31.28 -5.21
CA GLU A 305 1.55 32.70 -4.97
C GLU A 305 1.69 33.01 -3.47
N GLY A 306 2.13 34.25 -3.12
CA GLY A 306 2.18 34.71 -1.74
C GLY A 306 3.52 34.49 -1.04
N LEU A 307 4.54 34.00 -1.76
CA LEU A 307 5.92 33.89 -1.28
C LEU A 307 6.81 34.98 -1.89
N PRO A 308 7.92 35.34 -1.22
CA PRO A 308 8.92 36.26 -1.77
C PRO A 308 9.60 35.69 -3.02
N ASP A 309 9.78 36.51 -4.07
CA ASP A 309 10.45 36.12 -5.32
C ASP A 309 11.92 35.70 -5.11
N SER A 310 12.53 36.12 -4.00
CA SER A 310 13.91 35.73 -3.61
C SER A 310 14.08 34.22 -3.39
N LEU A 311 13.01 33.47 -3.17
CA LEU A 311 13.05 32.02 -2.99
C LEU A 311 13.22 31.26 -4.32
N GLY A 312 12.95 31.90 -5.46
CA GLY A 312 13.12 31.31 -6.80
C GLY A 312 11.85 31.31 -7.65
N THR A 313 11.86 30.53 -8.72
CA THR A 313 10.75 30.45 -9.67
C THR A 313 9.55 29.76 -9.05
N MET A 314 8.35 30.36 -9.19
CA MET A 314 7.08 29.91 -8.57
C MET A 314 6.11 29.25 -9.56
N ILE A 315 6.51 29.12 -10.82
CA ILE A 315 5.64 28.61 -11.90
C ILE A 315 6.34 27.43 -12.58
N ASN A 316 5.58 26.39 -12.83
CA ASN A 316 5.99 25.30 -13.70
C ASN A 316 4.97 25.14 -14.83
N ALA A 317 5.45 24.94 -16.04
CA ALA A 317 4.71 24.55 -17.23
C ALA A 317 5.55 23.49 -17.96
N LEU A 318 5.35 22.24 -17.65
CA LEU A 318 6.19 21.15 -18.10
C LEU A 318 5.38 20.15 -18.91
N THR A 319 5.73 20.00 -20.19
CA THR A 319 5.24 18.88 -21.00
C THR A 319 6.34 17.86 -21.14
N THR A 320 6.10 16.64 -20.71
CA THR A 320 7.04 15.53 -20.79
C THR A 320 6.40 14.34 -21.48
N ASN A 321 7.04 13.92 -22.57
CA ASN A 321 6.57 12.76 -23.31
C ASN A 321 7.71 11.74 -23.40
N TYR A 322 7.35 10.47 -23.35
CA TYR A 322 8.27 9.44 -23.80
C TYR A 322 7.58 8.40 -24.66
N GLN A 323 8.35 7.80 -25.54
CA GLN A 323 7.99 6.62 -26.30
C GLN A 323 9.06 5.55 -26.05
N SER A 324 8.67 4.32 -25.89
CA SER A 324 9.60 3.22 -25.69
C SER A 324 9.28 2.03 -26.57
N LEU A 325 10.32 1.32 -26.98
CA LEU A 325 10.24 0.01 -27.59
C LEU A 325 10.98 -0.99 -26.72
N GLN A 326 10.40 -2.17 -26.55
CA GLN A 326 10.93 -3.23 -25.70
C GLN A 326 10.98 -4.54 -26.45
N LEU A 327 12.08 -5.27 -26.31
CA LEU A 327 12.23 -6.67 -26.72
C LEU A 327 12.78 -7.47 -25.56
N THR A 328 12.05 -8.52 -25.15
CA THR A 328 12.39 -9.34 -23.98
C THR A 328 12.46 -10.81 -24.36
N PRO A 329 13.63 -11.36 -24.68
CA PRO A 329 13.84 -12.80 -24.75
C PRO A 329 13.77 -13.40 -23.34
N LYS A 330 13.05 -14.52 -23.23
CA LYS A 330 12.89 -15.28 -21.98
C LYS A 330 13.21 -16.74 -22.24
N LEU A 331 13.94 -17.33 -21.31
CA LEU A 331 14.30 -18.74 -21.32
C LEU A 331 13.93 -19.35 -19.97
N GLU A 332 13.07 -20.37 -19.98
CA GLU A 332 12.70 -21.08 -18.77
C GLU A 332 13.02 -22.58 -18.96
N TYR A 333 13.76 -23.12 -18.02
CA TYR A 333 14.09 -24.54 -17.95
C TYR A 333 13.52 -25.17 -16.70
N LYS A 334 12.77 -26.27 -16.82
CA LYS A 334 12.19 -26.97 -15.68
C LYS A 334 12.44 -28.48 -15.79
N ARG A 335 13.08 -29.00 -14.76
CA ARG A 335 13.28 -30.44 -14.55
C ARG A 335 12.93 -30.76 -13.09
N LYS A 336 12.74 -32.05 -12.76
CA LYS A 336 12.31 -32.49 -11.41
C LYS A 336 13.01 -31.78 -10.23
N ARG A 337 14.32 -31.50 -10.34
CA ARG A 337 15.13 -30.90 -9.28
C ARG A 337 15.60 -29.47 -9.57
N TRP A 338 15.47 -29.00 -10.79
CA TRP A 338 16.08 -27.77 -11.24
C TRP A 338 15.05 -26.93 -11.99
N GLU A 339 14.98 -25.67 -11.65
CA GLU A 339 14.22 -24.66 -12.37
C GLU A 339 15.11 -23.44 -12.57
N GLY A 340 15.26 -23.02 -13.80
CA GLY A 340 16.02 -21.85 -14.17
C GLY A 340 15.18 -20.93 -15.04
N LYS A 341 15.30 -19.62 -14.84
CA LYS A 341 14.67 -18.59 -15.65
C LYS A 341 15.68 -17.49 -15.93
N LEU A 342 15.79 -17.13 -17.21
CA LEU A 342 16.59 -15.99 -17.67
C LEU A 342 15.69 -15.07 -18.48
N GLU A 343 15.70 -13.80 -18.15
CA GLU A 343 15.03 -12.74 -18.88
C GLU A 343 16.05 -11.66 -19.19
N ALA A 344 16.03 -11.12 -20.42
CA ALA A 344 17.00 -10.13 -20.88
C ALA A 344 16.31 -8.99 -21.63
N PRO A 345 15.52 -8.13 -20.93
CA PRO A 345 14.84 -7.00 -21.56
C PRO A 345 15.84 -6.01 -22.16
N LEU A 346 15.65 -5.70 -23.44
CA LEU A 346 16.28 -4.63 -24.18
C LEU A 346 15.23 -3.55 -24.39
N GLN A 347 15.48 -2.34 -23.95
CA GLN A 347 14.53 -1.24 -24.02
C GLN A 347 15.19 -0.01 -24.65
N TYR A 348 14.48 0.65 -25.53
CA TYR A 348 14.83 1.94 -26.08
C TYR A 348 13.80 2.96 -25.67
N TYR A 349 14.23 4.10 -25.15
CA TYR A 349 13.39 5.23 -24.79
C TYR A 349 13.78 6.47 -25.58
N HIS A 350 12.80 7.16 -26.08
CA HIS A 350 12.89 8.50 -26.61
C HIS A 350 12.10 9.45 -25.70
N TYR A 351 12.80 10.34 -25.01
CA TYR A 351 12.23 11.38 -24.16
C TYR A 351 12.20 12.71 -24.90
N SER A 352 11.08 13.41 -24.80
CA SER A 352 10.88 14.76 -25.32
C SER A 352 10.39 15.68 -24.19
N PHE A 353 11.12 16.76 -23.97
CA PHE A 353 10.82 17.76 -22.93
C PHE A 353 10.59 19.10 -23.62
N ALA A 354 9.36 19.66 -23.57
CA ALA A 354 9.01 20.87 -24.34
C ALA A 354 9.75 22.14 -23.89
N HIS A 355 10.23 22.21 -22.66
CA HIS A 355 10.89 23.40 -22.10
C HIS A 355 12.37 23.18 -21.72
N ALA A 356 12.84 21.93 -21.72
CA ALA A 356 14.27 21.62 -21.62
C ALA A 356 14.76 21.27 -23.01
N ALA A 357 15.68 22.00 -23.54
CA ALA A 357 16.11 22.01 -24.97
C ALA A 357 16.67 20.69 -25.53
N THR A 358 16.46 19.53 -24.91
CA THR A 358 17.10 18.29 -25.32
C THR A 358 16.19 17.08 -25.29
N ASN A 359 15.86 16.56 -26.48
CA ASN A 359 15.40 15.18 -26.62
C ASN A 359 16.53 14.23 -26.17
N LYS A 360 16.17 13.18 -25.41
CA LYS A 360 17.12 12.18 -24.93
C LYS A 360 16.77 10.78 -25.40
N HIS A 361 17.74 10.10 -25.96
CA HIS A 361 17.66 8.70 -26.37
C HIS A 361 18.38 7.82 -25.35
N VAL A 362 17.70 6.82 -24.82
CA VAL A 362 18.24 5.96 -23.77
C VAL A 362 18.05 4.51 -24.13
N TYR A 363 19.14 3.74 -24.08
CA TYR A 363 19.12 2.29 -24.27
C TYR A 363 19.36 1.62 -22.91
N LEU A 364 18.43 0.75 -22.51
CA LEU A 364 18.51 0.05 -21.25
C LEU A 364 18.58 -1.46 -21.49
N PHE A 365 19.42 -2.12 -20.71
CA PHE A 365 19.53 -3.56 -20.64
C PHE A 365 19.38 -4.01 -19.18
N SER A 366 18.32 -4.73 -18.88
CA SER A 366 17.93 -5.08 -17.50
C SER A 366 17.78 -6.61 -17.31
N PRO A 367 18.88 -7.38 -17.47
CA PRO A 367 18.82 -8.84 -17.38
C PRO A 367 18.53 -9.30 -15.95
N SER A 368 17.79 -10.38 -15.83
CA SER A 368 17.59 -11.09 -14.56
C SER A 368 17.66 -12.58 -14.73
N ALA A 369 18.25 -13.25 -13.73
CA ALA A 369 18.36 -14.70 -13.66
C ALA A 369 17.75 -15.19 -12.35
N TYR A 370 17.02 -16.28 -12.43
CA TYR A 370 16.46 -16.99 -11.29
C TYR A 370 16.82 -18.47 -11.40
N PHE A 371 17.26 -19.04 -10.31
CA PHE A 371 17.61 -20.45 -10.21
C PHE A 371 17.01 -21.06 -8.96
N ARG A 372 16.42 -22.24 -9.07
CA ARG A 372 15.86 -23.02 -7.96
C ARG A 372 16.35 -24.45 -8.02
N TRP A 373 16.80 -24.95 -6.88
CA TRP A 373 17.24 -26.32 -6.72
C TRP A 373 16.49 -27.04 -5.62
N HIS A 374 15.70 -28.03 -5.99
CA HIS A 374 15.04 -28.96 -5.07
C HIS A 374 16.05 -30.00 -4.59
N THR A 375 16.68 -29.76 -3.45
CA THR A 375 17.63 -30.72 -2.85
C THR A 375 16.90 -31.96 -2.37
N THR A 376 15.70 -31.78 -1.81
CA THR A 376 14.75 -32.81 -1.41
C THR A 376 13.33 -32.42 -1.84
N PRO A 377 12.34 -33.35 -1.77
CA PRO A 377 10.94 -32.99 -1.99
C PRO A 377 10.41 -31.91 -1.03
N LYS A 378 11.07 -31.70 0.13
CA LYS A 378 10.68 -30.78 1.18
C LYS A 378 11.50 -29.48 1.18
N LEU A 379 12.69 -29.48 0.58
CA LEU A 379 13.63 -28.36 0.63
C LEU A 379 14.04 -27.93 -0.76
N TYR A 380 13.90 -26.64 -1.05
CA TYR A 380 14.57 -26.03 -2.18
C TYR A 380 15.37 -24.80 -1.77
N LEU A 381 16.47 -24.60 -2.46
CA LEU A 381 17.29 -23.41 -2.45
C LEU A 381 16.95 -22.57 -3.68
N PHE A 382 17.06 -21.26 -3.56
CA PHE A 382 16.91 -20.37 -4.69
C PHE A 382 17.97 -19.26 -4.69
N LEU A 383 18.29 -18.82 -5.89
CA LEU A 383 19.17 -17.68 -6.15
C LEU A 383 18.52 -16.80 -7.22
N ARG A 384 18.58 -15.51 -7.04
CA ARG A 384 18.12 -14.52 -8.01
C ARG A 384 19.12 -13.37 -8.09
N ALA A 385 19.49 -12.97 -9.30
CA ALA A 385 20.33 -11.83 -9.56
C ALA A 385 19.77 -11.03 -10.73
N GLY A 386 20.02 -9.74 -10.75
CA GLY A 386 19.58 -8.92 -11.87
C GLY A 386 20.11 -7.49 -11.81
N LEU A 387 19.97 -6.85 -12.96
CA LEU A 387 20.13 -5.43 -13.16
C LEU A 387 18.76 -4.86 -13.46
N SER A 388 18.47 -3.67 -12.96
CA SER A 388 17.31 -2.88 -13.37
C SER A 388 17.73 -1.42 -13.47
N THR A 389 17.12 -0.72 -14.40
CA THR A 389 17.27 0.72 -14.49
C THR A 389 15.88 1.32 -14.42
N ASP A 390 15.61 2.10 -13.37
CA ASP A 390 14.46 2.97 -13.33
C ASP A 390 14.78 4.19 -14.20
N PRO A 391 14.05 4.37 -15.31
CA PRO A 391 14.20 5.55 -16.11
C PRO A 391 13.79 6.78 -15.32
N CYS A 392 14.00 7.96 -15.92
CA CYS A 392 13.74 9.24 -15.28
C CYS A 392 12.43 9.29 -14.49
N ASP A 393 12.54 9.66 -13.23
CA ASP A 393 11.41 10.04 -12.42
C ASP A 393 10.86 11.40 -12.88
N LEU A 394 9.73 11.36 -13.58
CA LEU A 394 9.10 12.55 -14.16
C LEU A 394 8.64 13.55 -13.10
N HIS A 395 8.44 13.10 -11.85
CA HIS A 395 8.11 13.98 -10.74
C HIS A 395 9.28 14.92 -10.39
N SER A 396 10.52 14.51 -10.62
CA SER A 396 11.70 15.32 -10.33
C SER A 396 12.11 16.28 -11.44
N LEU A 397 11.36 16.36 -12.55
CA LEU A 397 11.73 17.18 -13.71
C LEU A 397 11.31 18.66 -13.61
N TYR A 398 10.39 19.02 -12.74
CA TYR A 398 9.96 20.41 -12.61
C TYR A 398 11.05 21.29 -11.97
N ASN A 399 11.12 22.57 -12.33
CA ASN A 399 12.15 23.49 -11.88
C ASN A 399 11.65 24.53 -10.86
N GLY A 400 10.40 24.99 -11.00
CA GLY A 400 9.82 25.94 -10.07
C GLY A 400 9.44 25.29 -8.74
N LEU A 401 9.40 26.06 -7.67
CA LEU A 401 9.01 25.59 -6.36
C LEU A 401 7.55 25.12 -6.33
N VAL A 402 7.32 24.02 -5.64
CA VAL A 402 5.98 23.47 -5.31
C VAL A 402 5.87 23.34 -3.80
N MET A 403 4.85 23.93 -3.22
CA MET A 403 4.54 23.82 -1.79
C MET A 403 3.79 22.51 -1.53
N THR A 404 4.37 21.60 -0.73
CA THR A 404 3.78 20.30 -0.42
C THR A 404 2.92 20.33 0.83
N ASP A 405 3.30 21.14 1.81
CA ASP A 405 2.58 21.47 3.03
C ASP A 405 2.90 22.91 3.44
N TYR A 406 2.39 23.40 4.57
CA TYR A 406 2.53 24.79 5.00
C TYR A 406 3.98 25.29 5.10
N ARG A 407 4.94 24.42 5.23
CA ARG A 407 6.35 24.71 5.48
C ARG A 407 7.29 24.16 4.42
N THR A 408 6.91 23.04 3.78
CA THR A 408 7.80 22.29 2.89
C THR A 408 7.60 22.74 1.45
N LEU A 409 8.67 23.19 0.86
CA LEU A 409 8.80 23.49 -0.57
C LEU A 409 9.65 22.41 -1.24
N SER A 410 9.32 22.06 -2.46
CA SER A 410 10.07 21.07 -3.25
C SER A 410 10.40 21.61 -4.62
N ARG A 411 11.62 21.32 -5.10
CA ARG A 411 12.11 21.65 -6.43
C ARG A 411 12.77 20.42 -7.06
N GLY A 412 12.45 20.14 -8.30
CA GLY A 412 13.06 19.06 -9.07
C GLY A 412 14.41 19.47 -9.66
N LEU A 413 14.94 18.58 -10.50
CA LEU A 413 16.26 18.72 -11.10
C LEU A 413 16.25 19.44 -12.47
N ASN A 414 15.09 19.49 -13.15
CA ASN A 414 14.91 19.97 -14.52
C ASN A 414 15.73 19.22 -15.59
N GLU A 415 16.24 18.04 -15.27
CA GLU A 415 17.04 17.22 -16.17
C GLU A 415 16.76 15.73 -15.99
N TYR A 416 17.10 14.95 -17.01
CA TYR A 416 16.99 13.50 -16.96
C TYR A 416 18.00 12.91 -15.97
N ALA A 417 17.51 12.14 -15.02
CA ALA A 417 18.33 11.36 -14.10
C ALA A 417 17.76 9.96 -13.96
N ALA A 418 18.59 8.94 -14.00
CA ALA A 418 18.20 7.55 -13.87
C ALA A 418 18.76 6.94 -12.59
N VAL A 419 18.11 5.86 -12.11
CA VAL A 419 18.62 5.03 -11.03
C VAL A 419 18.90 3.64 -11.58
N LYS A 420 20.14 3.19 -11.45
CA LYS A 420 20.60 1.86 -11.85
C LYS A 420 20.72 0.99 -10.60
N SER A 421 19.96 -0.08 -10.55
CA SER A 421 19.95 -1.02 -9.44
C SER A 421 20.57 -2.35 -9.84
N ARG A 422 21.40 -2.88 -8.98
CA ARG A 422 21.94 -4.24 -9.03
C ARG A 422 21.47 -4.98 -7.80
N PHE A 423 20.99 -6.19 -7.95
CA PHE A 423 20.58 -6.98 -6.80
C PHE A 423 21.04 -8.44 -6.90
N LEU A 424 21.29 -8.99 -5.72
CA LEU A 424 21.54 -10.41 -5.50
C LEU A 424 20.69 -10.87 -4.33
N SER A 425 19.89 -11.90 -4.52
CA SER A 425 19.10 -12.49 -3.44
C SER A 425 19.20 -14.01 -3.47
N GLY A 426 19.21 -14.62 -2.31
CA GLY A 426 19.23 -16.07 -2.18
C GLY A 426 18.58 -16.52 -0.90
N GLY A 427 18.22 -17.79 -0.83
CA GLY A 427 17.57 -18.32 0.34
C GLY A 427 17.11 -19.75 0.17
N PHE A 428 16.31 -20.18 1.12
CA PHE A 428 15.72 -21.52 1.08
C PHE A 428 14.26 -21.52 1.54
N ASN A 429 13.55 -22.55 1.07
CA ASN A 429 12.21 -22.83 1.51
C ASN A 429 12.09 -24.31 1.90
N TYR A 430 11.69 -24.57 3.13
CA TYR A 430 11.43 -25.89 3.65
C TYR A 430 9.94 -26.07 3.93
N LYS A 431 9.36 -27.17 3.42
CA LYS A 431 7.93 -27.48 3.59
C LYS A 431 7.78 -28.93 4.00
N ASN A 432 7.28 -29.16 5.20
CA ASN A 432 6.92 -30.48 5.69
C ASN A 432 5.44 -30.49 6.14
N PRO A 433 4.50 -30.76 5.22
CA PRO A 433 3.07 -30.74 5.53
C PRO A 433 2.68 -31.75 6.62
N VAL A 434 3.37 -32.89 6.70
CA VAL A 434 3.07 -33.94 7.70
C VAL A 434 3.32 -33.45 9.13
N LYS A 435 4.40 -32.69 9.32
CA LYS A 435 4.75 -32.09 10.63
C LYS A 435 4.21 -30.66 10.77
N GLY A 436 3.51 -30.14 9.75
CA GLY A 436 3.06 -28.75 9.71
C GLY A 436 4.18 -27.72 9.81
N LEU A 437 5.44 -28.11 9.46
CA LEU A 437 6.60 -27.23 9.57
C LEU A 437 6.91 -26.58 8.22
N PHE A 438 6.88 -25.24 8.23
CA PHE A 438 7.18 -24.41 7.05
C PHE A 438 8.20 -23.36 7.43
N THR A 439 9.26 -23.25 6.62
CA THR A 439 10.31 -22.27 6.82
C THR A 439 10.65 -21.60 5.50
N HIS A 440 10.75 -20.30 5.50
CA HIS A 440 11.23 -19.49 4.39
C HIS A 440 12.28 -18.51 4.88
N VAL A 441 13.46 -18.49 4.25
CA VAL A 441 14.51 -17.50 4.55
C VAL A 441 15.00 -16.92 3.24
N MET A 442 15.16 -15.60 3.22
CA MET A 442 15.69 -14.84 2.09
C MET A 442 16.66 -13.79 2.61
N VAL A 443 17.78 -13.66 1.94
CA VAL A 443 18.75 -12.57 2.08
C VAL A 443 18.86 -11.89 0.74
N MET A 444 18.77 -10.57 0.72
CA MET A 444 18.91 -9.75 -0.47
C MET A 444 19.88 -8.61 -0.18
N ARG A 445 20.74 -8.35 -1.13
CA ARG A 445 21.56 -7.15 -1.18
C ARG A 445 21.28 -6.40 -2.48
N SER A 446 21.09 -5.09 -2.41
CA SER A 446 21.00 -4.22 -3.57
C SER A 446 21.96 -3.05 -3.47
N TRP A 447 22.40 -2.60 -4.64
CA TRP A 447 23.22 -1.42 -4.84
C TRP A 447 22.51 -0.56 -5.86
N ASP A 448 22.23 0.69 -5.49
CA ASP A 448 21.51 1.62 -6.33
C ASP A 448 22.43 2.82 -6.63
N ASP A 449 22.79 2.99 -7.90
CA ASP A 449 23.56 4.12 -8.40
C ASP A 449 22.58 5.13 -9.01
N SER A 450 22.50 6.32 -8.45
CA SER A 450 21.62 7.40 -8.89
C SER A 450 22.42 8.56 -9.45
N ASP A 451 22.00 9.10 -10.60
CA ASP A 451 22.59 10.28 -11.22
C ASP A 451 22.22 11.57 -10.46
N LYS A 452 21.30 11.50 -9.51
CA LYS A 452 20.83 12.63 -8.70
C LYS A 452 20.97 12.37 -7.21
N GLN A 453 21.17 13.43 -6.44
CA GLN A 453 21.20 13.42 -4.99
C GLN A 453 20.14 14.36 -4.44
N TYR A 454 19.42 13.90 -3.41
CA TYR A 454 18.47 14.73 -2.66
C TYR A 454 19.22 15.67 -1.73
N GLY A 455 18.78 16.93 -1.68
CA GLY A 455 19.24 17.95 -0.75
C GLY A 455 18.09 18.61 0.00
N ARG A 456 18.43 19.22 1.13
CA ARG A 456 17.50 19.96 1.96
C ARG A 456 18.18 21.18 2.57
N ASP A 457 17.57 22.36 2.33
CA ASP A 457 17.98 23.62 2.92
C ASP A 457 16.90 24.17 3.86
N PHE A 458 17.34 24.91 4.85
CA PHE A 458 16.47 25.53 5.83
C PHE A 458 16.51 27.06 5.68
N SER A 459 15.36 27.67 5.47
CA SER A 459 15.15 29.10 5.69
C SER A 459 14.44 29.33 7.02
N ASP A 460 14.19 30.59 7.39
CA ASP A 460 13.56 30.93 8.67
C ASP A 460 12.22 30.21 8.87
N LYS A 461 11.37 30.19 7.84
CA LYS A 461 10.03 29.60 7.88
C LYS A 461 9.93 28.28 7.11
N TYR A 462 10.70 28.11 6.03
CA TYR A 462 10.51 27.05 5.06
C TYR A 462 11.64 26.02 5.06
N ILE A 463 11.30 24.82 4.66
CA ILE A 463 12.21 23.72 4.39
C ILE A 463 12.15 23.46 2.88
N ILE A 464 13.27 23.60 2.18
CA ILE A 464 13.34 23.45 0.73
C ILE A 464 14.05 22.15 0.41
N GLY A 465 13.29 21.17 -0.07
CA GLY A 465 13.81 19.92 -0.63
C GLY A 465 14.13 20.12 -2.11
N TYR A 466 15.28 19.61 -2.56
CA TYR A 466 15.70 19.74 -3.95
C TYR A 466 16.56 18.55 -4.41
N TYR A 467 16.74 18.42 -5.72
CA TYR A 467 17.66 17.47 -6.29
C TYR A 467 18.82 18.19 -6.99
N THR A 468 20.01 17.59 -6.92
CA THR A 468 21.23 18.07 -7.58
C THR A 468 21.85 16.99 -8.45
N HIS A 469 22.68 17.38 -9.42
CA HIS A 469 23.47 16.50 -10.27
C HIS A 469 24.72 15.95 -9.55
N HIS A 470 24.54 15.38 -8.39
CA HIS A 470 25.63 14.67 -7.72
C HIS A 470 25.35 13.18 -7.74
N PRO A 471 26.17 12.36 -8.41
CA PRO A 471 26.03 10.92 -8.36
C PRO A 471 26.09 10.42 -6.91
N THR A 472 25.17 9.54 -6.56
CA THR A 472 25.13 8.93 -5.24
C THR A 472 24.88 7.42 -5.35
N THR A 473 25.45 6.69 -4.43
CA THR A 473 25.25 5.23 -4.33
C THR A 473 24.60 4.91 -3.00
N SER A 474 23.59 4.03 -3.02
CA SER A 474 23.04 3.46 -1.81
C SER A 474 23.26 1.95 -1.76
N ASN A 475 23.48 1.44 -0.55
CA ASN A 475 23.68 0.02 -0.26
C ASN A 475 22.58 -0.47 0.68
N ASN A 476 21.85 -1.50 0.25
CA ASN A 476 20.72 -2.00 1.03
C ASN A 476 20.87 -3.50 1.32
N TRP A 477 20.65 -3.88 2.56
CA TRP A 477 20.48 -5.26 2.98
C TRP A 477 19.06 -5.52 3.46
N THR A 478 18.48 -6.61 3.00
CA THR A 478 17.18 -7.09 3.47
C THR A 478 17.29 -8.57 3.84
N ILE A 479 16.96 -8.90 5.07
CA ILE A 479 16.92 -10.28 5.56
C ILE A 479 15.48 -10.55 6.02
N MET A 480 14.88 -11.61 5.48
CA MET A 480 13.53 -12.03 5.84
C MET A 480 13.54 -13.50 6.22
N GLY A 481 12.89 -13.82 7.32
CA GLY A 481 12.76 -15.19 7.81
C GLY A 481 11.37 -15.46 8.35
N THR A 482 10.80 -16.59 8.00
CA THR A 482 9.53 -17.08 8.53
C THR A 482 9.66 -18.53 8.91
N VAL A 483 9.26 -18.88 10.11
CA VAL A 483 9.11 -20.27 10.57
C VAL A 483 7.72 -20.43 11.14
N THR A 484 6.99 -21.45 10.70
CA THR A 484 5.67 -21.79 11.25
C THR A 484 5.63 -23.30 11.48
N SER A 485 5.14 -23.71 12.65
CA SER A 485 5.00 -25.11 13.03
C SER A 485 3.64 -25.38 13.67
N ASN A 486 3.05 -26.52 13.34
CA ASN A 486 1.93 -27.03 14.10
C ASN A 486 2.40 -27.47 15.50
N LEU A 487 1.56 -27.25 16.48
CA LEU A 487 1.72 -27.67 17.87
C LEU A 487 0.54 -28.58 18.23
N ASP A 488 0.69 -29.86 17.99
CA ASP A 488 -0.41 -30.82 18.14
C ASP A 488 -0.95 -30.88 19.59
N PHE A 489 -0.06 -30.70 20.58
CA PHE A 489 -0.43 -30.67 22.02
C PHE A 489 -1.27 -29.44 22.41
N LEU A 490 -1.25 -28.35 21.62
CA LEU A 490 -2.09 -27.16 21.78
C LEU A 490 -3.28 -27.14 20.83
N HIS A 491 -3.39 -28.14 19.94
CA HIS A 491 -4.30 -28.07 18.79
C HIS A 491 -4.21 -26.72 18.05
N GLY A 492 -2.99 -26.25 17.81
CA GLY A 492 -2.70 -24.93 17.31
C GLY A 492 -1.43 -24.84 16.51
N MET A 493 -0.91 -23.62 16.38
CA MET A 493 0.33 -23.37 15.67
C MET A 493 1.17 -22.29 16.38
N ALA A 494 2.49 -22.36 16.18
CA ALA A 494 3.40 -21.27 16.48
C ALA A 494 4.12 -20.79 15.23
N GLY A 495 4.48 -19.51 15.20
CA GLY A 495 5.23 -18.95 14.10
C GLY A 495 6.05 -17.75 14.53
N ILE A 496 7.19 -17.57 13.85
CA ILE A 496 8.08 -16.42 14.01
C ILE A 496 8.34 -15.84 12.63
N ASN A 497 8.20 -14.51 12.52
CA ASN A 497 8.62 -13.74 11.36
C ASN A 497 9.71 -12.77 11.80
N VAL A 498 10.77 -12.66 11.02
CA VAL A 498 11.86 -11.70 11.22
C VAL A 498 12.07 -10.94 9.93
N MET A 499 12.18 -9.63 10.02
CA MET A 499 12.55 -8.75 8.93
C MET A 499 13.60 -7.76 9.42
N TYR A 500 14.75 -7.74 8.76
CA TYR A 500 15.83 -6.80 9.01
C TYR A 500 16.14 -6.05 7.73
N ILE A 501 16.20 -4.73 7.82
CA ILE A 501 16.60 -3.84 6.73
C ILE A 501 17.71 -2.95 7.23
N ASN A 502 18.74 -2.77 6.42
CA ASN A 502 19.81 -1.81 6.64
C ASN A 502 20.08 -1.09 5.32
N SER A 503 20.07 0.23 5.35
CA SER A 503 20.28 1.08 4.19
C SER A 503 21.33 2.13 4.51
N GLU A 504 22.31 2.28 3.63
CA GLU A 504 23.34 3.30 3.67
C GLU A 504 23.13 4.26 2.51
N GLN A 505 23.01 5.54 2.83
CA GLN A 505 22.63 6.59 1.88
C GLN A 505 23.40 7.89 2.22
N SER A 506 23.36 8.85 1.31
CA SER A 506 23.82 10.20 1.60
C SER A 506 22.80 11.24 1.13
N MET A 507 22.80 12.40 1.77
CA MET A 507 22.02 13.55 1.35
C MET A 507 22.84 14.83 1.53
N ILE A 508 22.43 15.91 0.89
CA ILE A 508 22.98 17.24 1.11
C ILE A 508 22.10 17.97 2.12
N SER A 509 22.71 18.56 3.13
CA SER A 509 22.02 19.42 4.09
C SER A 509 22.83 20.71 4.22
N GLU A 510 22.25 21.84 3.81
CA GLU A 510 22.91 23.16 3.89
C GLU A 510 24.31 23.17 3.26
N ASN A 511 24.45 22.61 2.06
CA ASN A 511 25.68 22.42 1.28
C ASN A 511 26.66 21.34 1.80
N ASP A 512 26.41 20.74 2.96
CA ASP A 512 27.23 19.65 3.48
C ASP A 512 26.67 18.30 3.05
N ARG A 513 27.54 17.45 2.50
CA ARG A 513 27.16 16.07 2.16
C ARG A 513 27.33 15.18 3.38
N THR A 514 26.20 14.71 3.92
CA THR A 514 26.17 13.84 5.07
C THR A 514 25.79 12.43 4.65
N SER A 515 26.62 11.46 5.02
CA SER A 515 26.29 10.02 4.89
C SER A 515 25.60 9.54 6.13
N PHE A 516 24.57 8.74 5.97
CA PHE A 516 23.83 8.17 7.09
C PHE A 516 23.42 6.73 6.81
N ARG A 517 23.25 5.98 7.87
CA ARG A 517 22.78 4.61 7.85
C ARG A 517 21.48 4.51 8.65
N THR A 518 20.47 3.89 8.03
CA THR A 518 19.24 3.53 8.70
C THR A 518 19.14 2.02 8.83
N GLY A 519 18.83 1.56 10.04
CA GLY A 519 18.62 0.14 10.33
C GLY A 519 17.25 -0.07 10.94
N SER A 520 16.58 -1.16 10.60
CA SER A 520 15.36 -1.58 11.28
C SER A 520 15.30 -3.10 11.42
N LEU A 521 14.84 -3.53 12.58
CA LEU A 521 14.47 -4.92 12.85
C LEU A 521 13.00 -4.97 13.25
N HIS A 522 12.27 -5.89 12.66
CA HIS A 522 10.92 -6.21 13.08
C HIS A 522 10.78 -7.73 13.22
N THR A 523 10.45 -8.15 14.43
CA THR A 523 10.25 -9.57 14.76
C THR A 523 8.85 -9.76 15.33
N THR A 524 8.10 -10.72 14.83
CA THR A 524 6.78 -11.07 15.34
C THR A 524 6.73 -12.57 15.63
N GLY A 525 6.51 -12.89 16.89
CA GLY A 525 6.15 -14.23 17.36
C GLY A 525 4.64 -14.35 17.54
N ARG A 526 4.07 -15.46 17.12
CA ARG A 526 2.66 -15.77 17.36
C ARG A 526 2.50 -17.22 17.79
N ILE A 527 1.59 -17.44 18.70
CA ILE A 527 1.18 -18.77 19.12
C ILE A 527 -0.33 -18.75 19.31
N ASN A 528 -0.99 -19.78 18.89
CA ASN A 528 -2.40 -19.98 19.13
C ASN A 528 -2.68 -21.43 19.53
N GLY A 529 -3.82 -21.63 20.12
CA GLY A 529 -4.23 -22.95 20.55
C GLY A 529 -5.73 -23.01 20.85
N ARG A 530 -6.18 -24.24 21.03
CA ARG A 530 -7.55 -24.56 21.37
C ARG A 530 -7.57 -25.51 22.57
N ILE A 531 -8.43 -25.23 23.55
CA ILE A 531 -8.67 -26.09 24.71
C ILE A 531 -10.10 -26.59 24.65
N GLY A 532 -10.25 -27.87 24.34
CA GLY A 532 -11.54 -28.48 24.07
C GLY A 532 -12.27 -27.79 22.92
N GLU A 533 -13.60 -27.73 23.00
CA GLU A 533 -14.46 -27.00 22.05
C GLU A 533 -14.84 -25.59 22.55
N ILE A 534 -14.40 -25.25 23.77
CA ILE A 534 -14.88 -24.10 24.51
C ILE A 534 -13.98 -22.90 24.32
N LEU A 535 -12.64 -23.08 24.32
CA LEU A 535 -11.67 -22.01 24.37
C LEU A 535 -10.75 -22.01 23.16
N ASN A 536 -10.74 -20.93 22.40
CA ASN A 536 -9.70 -20.58 21.42
C ASN A 536 -8.94 -19.37 21.93
N TRP A 537 -7.61 -19.42 21.82
CA TRP A 537 -6.77 -18.32 22.24
C TRP A 537 -5.63 -18.07 21.25
N GLN A 538 -5.17 -16.84 21.20
CA GLN A 538 -4.02 -16.41 20.40
C GLN A 538 -3.21 -15.40 21.21
N TYR A 539 -1.89 -15.55 21.18
CA TYR A 539 -0.95 -14.57 21.68
C TYR A 539 0.03 -14.19 20.58
N ARG A 540 0.31 -12.90 20.47
CA ARG A 540 1.29 -12.34 19.56
C ARG A 540 2.19 -11.38 20.33
N VAL A 541 3.49 -11.46 20.06
CA VAL A 541 4.48 -10.50 20.51
C VAL A 541 5.21 -9.95 19.31
N SER A 542 5.31 -8.64 19.22
CA SER A 542 6.11 -7.97 18.21
C SER A 542 7.17 -7.13 18.91
N TYR A 543 8.40 -7.28 18.46
CA TYR A 543 9.54 -6.47 18.87
C TYR A 543 10.11 -5.81 17.64
N GLY A 544 10.39 -4.53 17.73
CA GLY A 544 11.06 -3.80 16.69
C GLY A 544 12.04 -2.78 17.25
N TRP A 545 13.03 -2.45 16.45
CA TRP A 545 13.87 -1.28 16.68
C TRP A 545 14.16 -0.59 15.36
N ASN A 546 14.31 0.74 15.46
CA ASN A 546 14.78 1.59 14.37
C ASN A 546 16.02 2.33 14.83
N ARG A 547 17.02 2.42 13.95
CA ARG A 547 18.31 3.07 14.22
C ARG A 547 18.64 4.05 13.12
N LEU A 548 19.15 5.20 13.52
CA LEU A 548 19.74 6.21 12.63
C LEU A 548 21.15 6.48 13.12
N ASP A 549 22.12 6.25 12.24
CA ASP A 549 23.54 6.62 12.45
C ASP A 549 23.90 7.63 11.38
N ALA A 550 24.35 8.81 11.77
CA ALA A 550 24.86 9.83 10.87
C ALA A 550 26.08 10.49 11.52
N ASP A 551 27.22 10.40 10.84
CA ASP A 551 28.51 10.87 11.30
C ASP A 551 28.81 10.43 12.76
N GLU A 552 29.79 11.05 13.44
CA GLU A 552 30.13 10.71 14.82
C GLU A 552 29.12 11.24 15.87
N GLN A 553 28.20 12.11 15.46
CA GLN A 553 27.33 12.86 16.38
C GLN A 553 25.92 12.27 16.54
N VAL A 554 25.40 11.54 15.54
CA VAL A 554 24.04 11.01 15.59
C VAL A 554 24.08 9.49 15.58
N ASN A 555 23.95 8.90 16.75
CA ASN A 555 23.74 7.45 16.92
C ASN A 555 22.51 7.26 17.79
N ARG A 556 21.37 7.02 17.15
CA ARG A 556 20.07 6.94 17.82
C ARG A 556 19.40 5.61 17.51
N LYS A 557 18.91 4.95 18.54
CA LYS A 557 18.14 3.70 18.45
C LYS A 557 16.87 3.85 19.29
N LEU A 558 15.75 3.40 18.77
CA LEU A 558 14.46 3.36 19.49
C LEU A 558 13.88 1.97 19.42
N GLU A 559 13.37 1.49 20.53
CA GLU A 559 12.79 0.16 20.66
C GLU A 559 11.26 0.24 20.84
N GLN A 560 10.58 -0.76 20.31
CA GLN A 560 9.14 -0.87 20.43
C GLN A 560 8.73 -2.31 20.70
N TRP A 561 7.83 -2.48 21.66
CA TRP A 561 7.21 -3.74 22.01
C TRP A 561 5.70 -3.65 21.86
N CYS A 562 5.11 -4.69 21.31
CA CYS A 562 3.68 -4.86 21.25
C CYS A 562 3.32 -6.29 21.64
N HIS A 563 2.50 -6.45 22.65
CA HIS A 563 1.93 -7.73 23.06
C HIS A 563 0.43 -7.69 22.78
N SER A 564 -0.11 -8.67 22.09
CA SER A 564 -1.56 -8.80 21.90
C SER A 564 -2.02 -10.20 22.26
N PHE A 565 -3.09 -10.26 23.01
CA PHE A 565 -3.76 -11.48 23.43
C PHE A 565 -5.22 -11.42 22.99
N ALA A 566 -5.70 -12.47 22.36
CA ALA A 566 -7.10 -12.62 21.98
C ALA A 566 -7.61 -13.98 22.47
N MET A 567 -8.78 -14.00 23.04
CA MET A 567 -9.44 -15.20 23.57
C MET A 567 -10.91 -15.20 23.17
N THR A 568 -11.38 -16.35 22.72
CA THR A 568 -12.79 -16.61 22.42
C THR A 568 -13.26 -17.79 23.26
N VAL A 569 -14.28 -17.58 24.08
CA VAL A 569 -14.89 -18.60 24.93
C VAL A 569 -16.32 -18.83 24.49
N VAL A 570 -16.69 -20.09 24.28
CA VAL A 570 -18.04 -20.52 23.94
C VAL A 570 -18.55 -21.42 25.09
N PRO A 571 -19.00 -20.82 26.22
CA PRO A 571 -19.37 -21.57 27.39
C PRO A 571 -20.63 -22.45 27.16
N VAL A 572 -21.52 -21.98 26.30
CA VAL A 572 -22.69 -22.70 25.80
C VAL A 572 -22.89 -22.36 24.33
N THR A 573 -23.56 -23.23 23.58
CA THR A 573 -23.71 -23.12 22.11
C THR A 573 -24.32 -21.80 21.61
N ARG A 574 -24.96 -21.01 22.46
CA ARG A 574 -25.60 -19.74 22.12
C ARG A 574 -24.80 -18.50 22.55
N VAL A 575 -23.77 -18.69 23.37
CA VAL A 575 -23.00 -17.57 23.95
C VAL A 575 -21.58 -17.63 23.46
N ASN A 576 -21.10 -16.53 22.89
CA ASN A 576 -19.71 -16.35 22.49
C ASN A 576 -19.16 -15.09 23.17
N VAL A 577 -18.11 -15.26 23.98
CA VAL A 577 -17.42 -14.19 24.68
C VAL A 577 -16.04 -14.05 24.09
N GLN A 578 -15.68 -12.84 23.65
CA GLN A 578 -14.38 -12.51 23.11
C GLN A 578 -13.71 -11.45 23.99
N LEU A 579 -12.44 -11.66 24.31
CA LEU A 579 -11.60 -10.70 25.01
C LEU A 579 -10.36 -10.46 24.16
N ALA A 580 -9.98 -9.20 23.96
CA ALA A 580 -8.75 -8.81 23.26
C ALA A 580 -8.01 -7.78 24.10
N GLY A 581 -6.76 -8.07 24.43
CA GLY A 581 -5.88 -7.20 25.19
C GLY A 581 -4.64 -6.84 24.37
N GLU A 582 -4.19 -5.60 24.47
CA GLU A 582 -2.99 -5.09 23.81
C GLU A 582 -2.16 -4.29 24.82
N TYR A 583 -0.86 -4.52 24.82
CA TYR A 583 0.12 -3.74 25.56
C TYR A 583 1.19 -3.25 24.62
N TYR A 584 1.41 -1.97 24.60
CA TYR A 584 2.45 -1.30 23.83
C TYR A 584 3.44 -0.63 24.77
N ARG A 585 4.71 -0.77 24.46
CA ARG A 585 5.81 -0.06 25.09
C ARG A 585 6.69 0.52 24.00
N ASN A 586 6.63 1.84 23.84
CA ASN A 586 7.37 2.57 22.81
C ASN A 586 8.44 3.44 23.47
N GLU A 587 9.67 3.31 23.03
CA GLU A 587 10.72 4.28 23.34
C GLU A 587 10.48 5.52 22.47
N VAL A 588 10.24 6.66 23.08
CA VAL A 588 9.98 7.92 22.38
C VAL A 588 11.22 8.79 22.29
N SER A 589 12.13 8.70 23.24
CA SER A 589 13.48 9.24 23.20
C SER A 589 14.39 8.30 23.99
N GLU A 590 15.69 8.52 23.97
CA GLU A 590 16.68 7.65 24.60
C GLU A 590 16.29 7.32 26.07
N ASN A 591 16.04 6.03 26.33
CA ASN A 591 15.63 5.47 27.61
C ASN A 591 14.29 6.03 28.17
N ILE A 592 13.52 6.75 27.38
CA ILE A 592 12.18 7.24 27.77
C ILE A 592 11.12 6.41 27.08
N PHE A 593 10.37 5.64 27.86
CA PHE A 593 9.34 4.74 27.38
C PHE A 593 7.94 5.26 27.70
N LYS A 594 7.01 5.05 26.77
CA LYS A 594 5.57 5.27 26.94
C LYS A 594 4.82 3.96 26.82
N ASP A 595 4.11 3.63 27.89
CA ASP A 595 3.35 2.39 28.00
C ASP A 595 1.85 2.67 27.85
N ILE A 596 1.16 1.78 27.12
CA ILE A 596 -0.30 1.81 27.03
C ILE A 596 -0.87 0.40 27.03
N VAL A 597 -1.95 0.22 27.80
CA VAL A 597 -2.75 -1.02 27.85
C VAL A 597 -4.13 -0.73 27.31
N LEU A 598 -4.60 -1.52 26.37
CA LEU A 598 -5.93 -1.51 25.82
C LEU A 598 -6.60 -2.86 26.06
N LEU A 599 -7.89 -2.85 26.35
CA LEU A 599 -8.69 -4.06 26.55
C LEU A 599 -10.07 -3.86 25.91
N ASP A 600 -10.50 -4.86 25.14
CA ASP A 600 -11.82 -4.94 24.53
C ASP A 600 -12.51 -6.22 24.98
N ALA A 601 -13.82 -6.14 25.14
CA ALA A 601 -14.67 -7.27 25.45
C ALA A 601 -15.89 -7.27 24.54
N LYS A 602 -16.25 -8.43 24.00
CA LYS A 602 -17.47 -8.62 23.21
C LYS A 602 -18.20 -9.86 23.70
N CYS A 603 -19.50 -9.75 23.88
CA CYS A 603 -20.41 -10.87 24.17
C CYS A 603 -21.47 -10.93 23.08
N SER A 604 -21.61 -12.08 22.45
CA SER A 604 -22.64 -12.36 21.45
C SER A 604 -23.59 -13.44 21.96
N TYR A 605 -24.87 -13.25 21.77
CA TYR A 605 -25.91 -14.20 22.11
C TYR A 605 -26.79 -14.53 20.89
N THR A 606 -26.83 -15.79 20.51
CA THR A 606 -27.68 -16.30 19.42
C THR A 606 -29.12 -16.49 19.91
N LEU A 607 -29.96 -15.50 19.60
CA LEU A 607 -31.39 -15.51 19.98
C LEU A 607 -32.16 -16.61 19.23
N THR A 608 -31.97 -16.66 17.91
CA THR A 608 -32.53 -17.66 16.99
C THR A 608 -31.46 -18.08 15.98
N PRO A 609 -31.64 -19.16 15.19
CA PRO A 609 -30.72 -19.53 14.13
C PRO A 609 -30.45 -18.39 13.11
N HIS A 610 -31.29 -17.37 13.09
CA HIS A 610 -31.23 -16.25 12.17
C HIS A 610 -30.94 -14.91 12.85
N THR A 611 -30.85 -14.84 14.18
CA THR A 611 -30.74 -13.57 14.91
C THR A 611 -29.71 -13.67 16.01
N GLU A 612 -28.76 -12.75 15.99
CA GLU A 612 -27.69 -12.60 16.99
C GLU A 612 -27.71 -11.19 17.58
N LEU A 613 -27.66 -11.10 18.92
CA LEU A 613 -27.43 -9.86 19.65
C LEU A 613 -26.00 -9.84 20.17
N SER A 614 -25.26 -8.74 19.97
CA SER A 614 -23.90 -8.60 20.49
C SER A 614 -23.70 -7.26 21.19
N ALA A 615 -23.03 -7.31 22.34
CA ALA A 615 -22.57 -6.15 23.09
C ALA A 615 -21.05 -6.09 23.04
N THR A 616 -20.50 -4.95 22.69
CA THR A 616 -19.06 -4.72 22.59
C THR A 616 -18.67 -3.54 23.47
N LEU A 617 -17.67 -3.73 24.32
CA LEU A 617 -17.02 -2.69 25.13
C LEU A 617 -15.58 -2.56 24.66
N MET A 618 -15.24 -1.45 24.02
CA MET A 618 -13.91 -1.17 23.52
C MET A 618 -13.16 -0.22 24.46
N ASN A 619 -11.84 -0.38 24.53
CA ASN A 619 -10.92 0.43 25.34
C ASN A 619 -11.44 0.61 26.79
N VAL A 620 -11.61 -0.50 27.49
CA VAL A 620 -12.13 -0.55 28.87
C VAL A 620 -11.44 0.43 29.83
N PHE A 621 -10.12 0.63 29.64
CA PHE A 621 -9.32 1.54 30.47
C PHE A 621 -9.41 3.01 30.06
N ASN A 622 -10.17 3.33 29.02
CA ASN A 622 -10.40 4.70 28.54
C ASN A 622 -9.10 5.47 28.22
N ARG A 623 -8.13 4.82 27.63
CA ARG A 623 -6.89 5.46 27.18
C ARG A 623 -7.18 6.36 25.99
N LYS A 624 -6.60 7.58 25.96
CA LYS A 624 -6.92 8.58 24.92
C LYS A 624 -5.73 9.06 24.11
N LYS A 625 -4.49 8.74 24.53
CA LYS A 625 -3.25 9.17 23.85
C LYS A 625 -2.35 7.97 23.58
N TYR A 626 -1.72 7.96 22.41
CA TYR A 626 -0.71 7.01 22.01
C TYR A 626 0.52 7.78 21.50
N SER A 627 1.71 7.43 21.99
CA SER A 627 2.95 8.14 21.67
C SER A 627 3.96 7.18 21.03
N TYR A 628 4.65 7.66 20.01
CA TYR A 628 5.72 6.93 19.32
C TYR A 628 6.64 7.90 18.59
N THR A 629 7.84 7.46 18.24
CA THR A 629 8.80 8.24 17.45
C THR A 629 9.20 7.48 16.18
N ILE A 630 9.37 8.20 15.08
CA ILE A 630 9.84 7.67 13.80
C ILE A 630 11.11 8.42 13.42
N TYR A 631 12.13 7.69 12.95
CA TYR A 631 13.28 8.28 12.28
C TYR A 631 13.04 8.44 10.79
N GLY A 632 13.38 9.61 10.27
CA GLY A 632 13.44 9.93 8.85
C GLY A 632 14.87 10.09 8.36
N GLN A 633 15.04 10.72 7.21
CA GLN A 633 16.34 11.10 6.68
C GLN A 633 16.90 12.29 7.49
N LEU A 634 17.89 12.04 8.34
CA LEU A 634 18.48 13.02 9.27
C LEU A 634 17.42 13.80 10.06
N SER A 635 16.39 13.09 10.55
CA SER A 635 15.36 13.68 11.39
C SER A 635 14.70 12.64 12.27
N SER A 636 14.07 13.10 13.36
CA SER A 636 13.13 12.31 14.17
C SER A 636 11.85 13.07 14.36
N VAL A 637 10.74 12.36 14.38
CA VAL A 637 9.42 12.91 14.68
C VAL A 637 8.78 12.14 15.81
N GLU A 638 8.64 12.79 16.95
CA GLU A 638 7.87 12.30 18.08
C GLU A 638 6.39 12.66 17.85
N HIS A 639 5.53 11.67 17.94
CA HIS A 639 4.10 11.80 17.71
C HIS A 639 3.31 11.49 18.98
N TYR A 640 2.37 12.36 19.31
CA TYR A 640 1.31 12.13 20.28
C TYR A 640 -0.03 12.11 19.52
N ARG A 641 -0.64 10.94 19.41
CA ARG A 641 -1.89 10.75 18.68
C ARG A 641 -3.05 10.55 19.63
N ARG A 642 -4.15 11.23 19.37
CA ARG A 642 -5.41 10.92 20.03
C ARG A 642 -5.94 9.58 19.52
N ILE A 643 -6.39 8.73 20.45
CA ILE A 643 -7.05 7.46 20.16
C ILE A 643 -8.48 7.45 20.71
N ARG A 644 -9.31 6.58 20.18
CA ARG A 644 -10.69 6.38 20.60
C ARG A 644 -10.73 5.96 22.07
N GLY A 645 -11.49 6.66 22.87
CA GLY A 645 -11.69 6.36 24.29
C GLY A 645 -12.56 5.12 24.51
N ARG A 646 -13.17 5.01 25.69
CA ARG A 646 -14.10 3.91 25.99
C ARG A 646 -15.37 4.05 25.17
N GLU A 647 -15.81 2.94 24.57
CA GLU A 647 -16.98 2.86 23.73
C GLU A 647 -17.80 1.61 24.06
N PHE A 648 -19.09 1.77 24.11
CA PHE A 648 -20.05 0.66 24.24
C PHE A 648 -20.96 0.64 23.02
N LEU A 649 -21.09 -0.53 22.37
CA LEU A 649 -21.89 -0.72 21.17
C LEU A 649 -22.75 -1.99 21.32
N LEU A 650 -24.06 -1.87 21.05
CA LEU A 650 -24.99 -2.96 20.96
C LEU A 650 -25.38 -3.16 19.51
N ASN A 651 -25.23 -4.37 18.98
CA ASN A 651 -25.57 -4.71 17.59
C ASN A 651 -26.60 -5.85 17.55
N LEU A 652 -27.57 -5.70 16.67
CA LEU A 652 -28.48 -6.75 16.24
C LEU A 652 -28.13 -7.19 14.83
N TYR A 653 -27.85 -8.46 14.65
CA TYR A 653 -27.61 -9.07 13.34
C TYR A 653 -28.75 -10.04 13.01
N VAL A 654 -29.31 -9.91 11.80
CA VAL A 654 -30.41 -10.75 11.31
C VAL A 654 -30.02 -11.31 9.94
N LYS A 655 -30.14 -12.63 9.81
CA LYS A 655 -29.96 -13.37 8.56
C LYS A 655 -31.35 -13.78 8.03
N LEU A 656 -31.64 -13.30 6.81
CA LEU A 656 -32.95 -13.52 6.14
C LEU A 656 -32.83 -14.53 5.00
#